data_0f9058a563c46b2f3f13b760fe3f624b
#
_entry.id   0f9058a563c46b2f3f13b760fe3f624b
#
_cell.length_a   1.000
_cell.length_b   1.000
_cell.length_c   1.000
_cell.angle_alpha   90.00
_cell.angle_beta   90.00
_cell.angle_gamma   90.00
#
_symmetry.space_group_name_H-M   'P 1'
#
loop_
_entity.id
_entity.type
_entity.pdbx_description
1 polymer ?
#
loop_
_entity_poly.entity_id
_entity_poly.type
_entity_poly.pdbx_seq_one_letter_code
_entity_poly.pdbx_strand_id
1 'polypeptide(L)'
;MTAGVLEAQRPARRPSQPAAGMGQAPGGQDSTRALSKDTRKYEWMAPDSAMRALLEREGYRKVQYQGDTVKFDALTRRLVLKGKPSAVQRDETMLIGDSIQYNDSTKKVVAIGDTVLLRDPEAQDADDFIANGQIEYDLNTREGVTGSFSTSVVSGQRLFLTAKRSAIVSDTAVSGRHVVFAKNGSFTYCDHSEPHFHFTTRDMKFVSQNVMVARPGVLYIGEVPVFWIPFFFQDVRTGRRSGILTPNFGFAELFRNSPAYRRSVQNIGYFFAINDYMNAEVSMDWRSGARSSSVDPGFLRSNAEMRYKWVDRFVTGEFAVSYMALRNGTTNASWTWNHNQDFSRNTKLTARLNWVQNTQIQRNTTVNPMAANATIRSQLNYQTKVGPASINVGGSRVQYPGRPQVDMDFPQLNVTTGTLEAGPVAWTPSLRLAISGASNIDQGLQFPFVYNPRAGGGVDSARFNASRRNMQLGFETPIKLWDFQWQNSFTVTEQFRDYPEQREIVGVRDTSQRAIRVFARTFETSVDWNTSFNLPRFFQGTWNLSPSISVQNIDQGGLFVRTERSGGRWVSQGKRLNYALSASPTLYAMIPGLGPVSRLRHSITPGIGWSFSPAASVSDEFLQAIGRTRVGYLGALAQNRVSLNLATNLEAKLRAAADSEPDQGRKIKLLSLNFSPLSWDFVRADSTGNGFTDKMFAIGARTDLLPGLDFRMSYDLFQGDPASDTATFSPYRTDMGVTFSLNGQSAIFGFLGRLLGKSSVIDSTSTAPRQSQAQQNMVQQTRSMNAAGGGNMRGMQMSLPESGQGWNLSLQYNAARQRAPRGNGLIIEADPAKLCEAFRTQGIAAYERCFLTAQTSPPTGLGTGQSAIGAPFVRQPPVQSVNANMSFGITRNWSAQWTTQYDVERARFSSQQIGLQRQLHDWNAVFSFSQTPSGNFAFNFFIALKAQPDLKFNYDRQTFRSSNF
;
A
#
# COMPACT_ATOMS: atom_id res chain seq x y z
N MET A 1 6.55 49.30 -32.11
CA MET A 1 6.83 50.52 -31.29
C MET A 1 6.26 50.30 -29.92
N THR A 2 7.10 50.53 -28.92
CA THR A 2 6.93 50.54 -27.48
C THR A 2 6.63 49.18 -26.76
N ALA A 3 7.73 48.61 -26.31
CA ALA A 3 7.78 47.63 -25.28
C ALA A 3 7.45 48.25 -23.92
N GLY A 4 6.48 47.70 -23.23
CA GLY A 4 6.18 48.02 -21.85
C GLY A 4 6.77 46.93 -20.95
N VAL A 5 7.82 47.29 -20.22
CA VAL A 5 8.42 46.48 -19.16
C VAL A 5 7.48 46.46 -17.96
N LEU A 6 6.92 45.30 -17.61
CA LEU A 6 6.22 45.11 -16.36
C LEU A 6 7.21 44.57 -15.35
N GLU A 7 7.62 45.41 -14.41
CA GLU A 7 8.35 45.04 -13.21
C GLU A 7 7.48 44.10 -12.35
N ALA A 8 7.95 42.87 -12.17
CA ALA A 8 7.36 41.94 -11.23
C ALA A 8 7.77 42.31 -9.80
N GLN A 9 6.81 42.79 -9.02
CA GLN A 9 6.96 42.98 -7.59
C GLN A 9 7.24 41.61 -6.91
N ARG A 10 8.39 41.49 -6.26
CA ARG A 10 8.71 40.36 -5.38
C ARG A 10 7.72 40.34 -4.19
N PRO A 11 7.06 39.25 -3.87
CA PRO A 11 6.29 39.16 -2.63
C PRO A 11 7.24 39.16 -1.44
N ALA A 12 6.94 40.01 -0.46
CA ALA A 12 7.66 40.11 0.80
C ALA A 12 7.77 38.77 1.49
N ARG A 13 8.98 38.39 1.90
CA ARG A 13 9.24 37.23 2.75
C ARG A 13 8.47 37.40 4.05
N ARG A 14 7.49 36.54 4.30
CA ARG A 14 6.96 36.34 5.65
C ARG A 14 8.09 35.74 6.50
N PRO A 15 8.27 36.20 7.75
CA PRO A 15 9.20 35.55 8.65
C PRO A 15 8.75 34.12 8.90
N SER A 16 9.67 33.17 8.74
CA SER A 16 9.46 31.77 9.08
C SER A 16 9.12 31.64 10.56
N GLN A 17 7.93 31.20 10.87
CA GLN A 17 7.62 30.72 12.21
C GLN A 17 8.57 29.55 12.53
N PRO A 18 9.14 29.50 13.72
CA PRO A 18 9.94 28.35 14.14
C PRO A 18 9.00 27.13 14.20
N ALA A 19 9.45 26.03 13.61
CA ALA A 19 8.78 24.75 13.71
C ALA A 19 8.55 24.41 15.19
N ALA A 20 7.30 24.11 15.53
CA ALA A 20 6.93 23.67 16.87
C ALA A 20 7.78 22.49 17.27
N GLY A 21 8.53 22.67 18.35
CA GLY A 21 9.46 21.66 18.85
C GLY A 21 8.76 20.37 19.19
N MET A 22 9.27 19.26 18.66
CA MET A 22 9.01 17.94 19.21
C MET A 22 9.39 17.96 20.69
N GLY A 23 8.43 17.60 21.53
CA GLY A 23 8.59 17.59 22.97
C GLY A 23 9.81 16.77 23.40
N GLN A 24 10.74 17.42 24.04
CA GLN A 24 11.89 16.79 24.69
C GLN A 24 11.38 15.94 25.85
N ALA A 25 11.79 14.69 25.87
CA ALA A 25 11.68 13.86 27.07
C ALA A 25 12.51 14.48 28.22
N PRO A 26 12.01 14.51 29.45
CA PRO A 26 12.79 15.03 30.56
C PRO A 26 13.81 14.00 31.01
N GLY A 27 15.10 14.44 31.12
CA GLY A 27 16.07 13.88 32.03
C GLY A 27 17.11 12.91 31.46
N GLY A 28 18.10 13.45 30.84
CA GLY A 28 19.48 12.99 30.88
C GLY A 28 20.34 14.24 30.80
N GLN A 29 20.99 14.58 31.89
CA GLN A 29 21.97 15.68 31.87
C GLN A 29 23.13 15.24 30.98
N ASP A 30 23.12 15.74 29.77
CA ASP A 30 24.16 15.58 28.77
C ASP A 30 25.38 16.39 29.25
N SER A 31 26.41 15.72 29.71
CA SER A 31 27.64 16.36 30.16
C SER A 31 28.33 17.12 29.00
N THR A 32 28.15 16.67 27.76
CA THR A 32 28.64 17.39 26.58
C THR A 32 27.76 18.59 26.22
N ARG A 33 26.46 18.51 26.50
CA ARG A 33 25.51 19.61 26.30
C ARG A 33 25.66 20.68 27.39
N ALA A 34 26.09 20.31 28.62
CA ALA A 34 26.41 21.25 29.66
C ALA A 34 27.63 22.09 29.27
N LEU A 35 28.64 21.49 28.65
CA LEU A 35 29.82 22.20 28.19
C LEU A 35 29.51 23.12 27.00
N SER A 36 28.63 22.71 26.08
CA SER A 36 28.24 23.57 24.94
C SER A 36 27.27 24.70 25.33
N LYS A 37 26.50 24.54 26.42
CA LYS A 37 25.66 25.63 26.97
C LYS A 37 26.38 26.61 27.85
N ASP A 38 27.49 26.21 28.43
CA ASP A 38 28.30 27.05 29.31
C ASP A 38 29.49 27.72 28.60
N THR A 39 29.50 27.74 27.27
CA THR A 39 30.28 28.72 26.54
C THR A 39 29.73 30.09 26.89
N ARG A 40 30.14 30.60 28.07
CA ARG A 40 30.02 32.01 28.39
C ARG A 40 30.47 32.75 27.15
N LYS A 41 29.60 33.63 26.61
CA LYS A 41 30.02 34.53 25.55
C LYS A 41 31.13 35.32 26.16
N TYR A 42 32.39 35.01 25.81
CA TYR A 42 33.50 35.83 26.16
C TYR A 42 33.28 37.18 25.48
N GLU A 43 33.00 38.21 26.28
CA GLU A 43 32.89 39.59 25.76
C GLU A 43 34.30 40.12 25.58
N TRP A 44 34.74 40.09 24.35
CA TRP A 44 36.01 40.62 23.97
C TRP A 44 35.91 42.14 23.79
N MET A 45 36.91 42.88 24.32
CA MET A 45 36.98 44.31 24.10
C MET A 45 37.04 44.61 22.61
N ALA A 46 36.20 45.55 22.17
CA ALA A 46 36.25 46.06 20.80
C ALA A 46 37.61 46.71 20.52
N PRO A 47 38.21 46.49 19.33
CA PRO A 47 39.47 47.17 18.98
C PRO A 47 39.28 48.68 18.96
N ASP A 48 40.19 49.41 19.62
CA ASP A 48 40.25 50.86 19.55
C ASP A 48 40.71 51.34 18.15
N SER A 49 40.74 52.65 17.95
CA SER A 49 41.09 53.22 16.65
C SER A 49 42.55 52.94 16.22
N ALA A 50 43.48 52.89 17.19
CA ALA A 50 44.88 52.58 16.92
C ALA A 50 45.06 51.09 16.51
N MET A 51 44.36 50.21 17.21
CA MET A 51 44.37 48.77 16.91
C MET A 51 43.70 48.49 15.55
N ARG A 52 42.65 49.21 15.18
CA ARG A 52 42.02 49.06 13.84
C ARG A 52 42.98 49.47 12.74
N ALA A 53 43.70 50.59 12.94
CA ALA A 53 44.72 51.07 11.97
C ALA A 53 45.93 50.13 11.82
N LEU A 54 46.25 49.39 12.91
CA LEU A 54 47.29 48.34 12.87
C LEU A 54 46.80 47.08 12.16
N LEU A 55 45.55 46.68 12.37
CA LEU A 55 44.98 45.50 11.74
C LEU A 55 44.78 45.66 10.21
N GLU A 56 44.68 46.88 9.71
CA GLU A 56 44.65 47.19 8.29
C GLU A 56 46.03 46.99 7.58
N ARG A 57 47.11 46.88 8.36
CA ARG A 57 48.45 46.64 7.80
C ARG A 57 48.74 45.16 7.66
N GLU A 58 49.31 44.76 6.53
CA GLU A 58 49.72 43.37 6.32
C GLU A 58 50.65 42.87 7.42
N GLY A 59 50.41 41.68 7.93
CA GLY A 59 51.26 41.03 8.96
C GLY A 59 50.76 41.18 10.39
N TYR A 60 49.83 42.06 10.69
CA TYR A 60 49.28 42.20 12.03
C TYR A 60 48.02 41.33 12.19
N ARG A 61 47.96 40.53 13.24
CA ARG A 61 46.82 39.72 13.60
C ARG A 61 46.39 39.98 15.02
N LYS A 62 45.10 39.98 15.29
CA LYS A 62 44.50 40.20 16.59
C LYS A 62 44.59 38.92 17.43
N VAL A 63 45.20 39.00 18.60
CA VAL A 63 45.16 37.95 19.60
C VAL A 63 44.51 38.52 20.85
N GLN A 64 43.47 37.91 21.32
CA GLN A 64 42.78 38.28 22.56
C GLN A 64 42.96 37.16 23.57
N TYR A 65 43.16 37.55 24.82
CA TYR A 65 43.35 36.59 25.91
C TYR A 65 42.66 37.05 27.16
N GLN A 66 42.19 36.10 27.95
CA GLN A 66 41.54 36.33 29.23
C GLN A 66 41.99 35.25 30.23
N GLY A 67 42.26 35.65 31.44
CA GLY A 67 42.62 34.75 32.57
C GLY A 67 42.73 35.51 33.86
N ASP A 68 42.73 34.80 34.99
CA ASP A 68 42.85 35.43 36.29
C ASP A 68 44.26 36.01 36.52
N THR A 69 45.29 35.38 35.98
CA THR A 69 46.69 35.84 36.03
C THR A 69 47.27 35.78 34.62
N VAL A 70 47.85 36.87 34.21
CA VAL A 70 48.56 37.03 32.95
C VAL A 70 50.03 37.41 33.24
N LYS A 71 50.96 36.56 32.80
CA LYS A 71 52.41 36.83 32.88
C LYS A 71 52.94 36.80 31.43
N PHE A 72 53.56 37.90 31.06
CA PHE A 72 54.30 38.01 29.81
C PHE A 72 55.80 38.20 30.13
N ASP A 73 56.64 37.31 29.62
CA ASP A 73 58.11 37.42 29.67
C ASP A 73 58.57 37.93 28.30
N ALA A 74 59.06 39.15 28.35
CA ALA A 74 59.49 39.82 27.11
C ALA A 74 60.81 39.25 26.53
N LEU A 75 61.65 38.62 27.33
CA LEU A 75 62.92 38.03 26.90
C LEU A 75 62.68 36.71 26.15
N THR A 76 61.82 35.88 26.69
CA THR A 76 61.45 34.57 26.03
C THR A 76 60.22 34.66 25.14
N ARG A 77 59.58 35.83 25.08
CA ARG A 77 58.30 36.07 24.33
C ARG A 77 57.23 35.05 24.72
N ARG A 78 57.14 34.69 25.96
CA ARG A 78 56.15 33.75 26.48
C ARG A 78 55.05 34.48 27.23
N LEU A 79 53.84 34.18 26.86
CA LEU A 79 52.59 34.54 27.54
C LEU A 79 52.12 33.33 28.33
N VAL A 80 51.91 33.48 29.65
CA VAL A 80 51.34 32.44 30.47
C VAL A 80 50.06 32.99 31.11
N LEU A 81 48.96 32.35 30.79
CA LEU A 81 47.65 32.63 31.36
C LEU A 81 47.31 31.54 32.36
N LYS A 82 46.81 31.92 33.53
CA LYS A 82 46.26 31.00 34.51
C LYS A 82 44.92 31.53 34.94
N GLY A 83 43.95 30.60 35.04
CA GLY A 83 42.60 30.93 35.48
C GLY A 83 41.68 29.74 35.19
N LYS A 84 40.56 29.66 35.89
CA LYS A 84 39.57 28.61 35.70
C LYS A 84 38.26 29.23 35.21
N PRO A 85 38.07 29.45 33.89
CA PRO A 85 38.95 29.11 32.77
C PRO A 85 39.84 30.29 32.27
N SER A 86 40.93 29.98 31.60
CA SER A 86 41.67 30.92 30.75
C SER A 86 41.28 30.70 29.28
N ALA A 87 41.28 31.77 28.51
CA ALA A 87 40.94 31.71 27.06
C ALA A 87 41.90 32.51 26.21
N VAL A 88 42.23 32.00 25.04
CA VAL A 88 42.98 32.71 23.98
C VAL A 88 42.18 32.60 22.70
N GLN A 89 42.03 33.72 22.03
CA GLN A 89 41.42 33.78 20.68
C GLN A 89 42.38 34.45 19.71
N ARG A 90 42.65 33.80 18.61
CA ARG A 90 43.37 34.36 17.47
C ARG A 90 42.52 34.21 16.22
N ASP A 91 42.20 35.31 15.63
CA ASP A 91 41.20 35.36 14.54
C ASP A 91 39.89 34.71 15.00
N GLU A 92 39.48 33.60 14.38
CA GLU A 92 38.28 32.86 14.75
C GLU A 92 38.59 31.61 15.60
N THR A 93 39.88 31.19 15.70
CA THR A 93 40.28 30.04 16.51
C THR A 93 40.34 30.40 17.98
N MET A 94 39.67 29.63 18.83
CA MET A 94 39.58 29.87 20.27
C MET A 94 40.03 28.63 21.03
N LEU A 95 40.88 28.86 22.03
CA LEU A 95 41.38 27.81 22.92
C LEU A 95 41.06 28.20 24.37
N ILE A 96 40.46 27.27 25.09
CA ILE A 96 40.08 27.46 26.50
C ILE A 96 40.72 26.35 27.34
N GLY A 97 41.25 26.67 28.50
CA GLY A 97 41.86 25.73 29.43
C GLY A 97 42.15 26.39 30.77
N ASP A 98 42.64 25.64 31.75
CA ASP A 98 42.99 26.18 33.09
C ASP A 98 44.34 26.96 33.08
N SER A 99 45.26 26.50 32.23
CA SER A 99 46.54 27.24 32.03
C SER A 99 46.90 27.19 30.55
N ILE A 100 47.11 28.34 29.96
CA ILE A 100 47.51 28.49 28.57
C ILE A 100 48.85 29.16 28.48
N GLN A 101 49.82 28.53 27.82
CA GLN A 101 51.13 29.05 27.54
C GLN A 101 51.24 29.31 26.03
N TYR A 102 51.48 30.53 25.68
CA TYR A 102 51.70 30.95 24.29
C TYR A 102 53.13 31.42 24.12
N ASN A 103 53.81 30.88 23.13
CA ASN A 103 55.14 31.33 22.74
C ASN A 103 55.08 32.08 21.41
N ASP A 104 55.32 33.39 21.47
CA ASP A 104 55.18 34.24 20.30
C ASP A 104 56.26 34.00 19.26
N SER A 105 57.47 33.52 19.64
CA SER A 105 58.56 33.22 18.71
C SER A 105 58.25 31.94 17.90
N THR A 106 57.72 30.91 18.50
CA THR A 106 57.43 29.63 17.86
C THR A 106 55.96 29.50 17.42
N LYS A 107 55.10 30.46 17.83
CA LYS A 107 53.65 30.45 17.59
C LYS A 107 52.91 29.21 18.13
N LYS A 108 53.56 28.54 19.07
CA LYS A 108 52.97 27.34 19.72
C LYS A 108 52.21 27.76 20.97
N VAL A 109 51.07 27.09 21.11
CA VAL A 109 50.23 27.21 22.32
C VAL A 109 50.17 25.86 23.00
N VAL A 110 50.36 25.85 24.31
CA VAL A 110 50.17 24.68 25.17
C VAL A 110 49.07 25.03 26.15
N ALA A 111 47.95 24.33 26.06
CA ALA A 111 46.86 24.47 27.02
C ALA A 111 46.78 23.23 27.91
N ILE A 112 46.60 23.45 29.21
CA ILE A 112 46.51 22.40 30.19
C ILE A 112 45.25 22.66 31.04
N GLY A 113 44.51 21.63 31.34
CA GLY A 113 43.29 21.69 32.14
C GLY A 113 42.61 20.34 32.24
N ASP A 114 41.69 20.20 33.18
CA ASP A 114 40.83 19.02 33.24
C ASP A 114 40.05 18.87 31.96
N THR A 115 39.62 19.98 31.37
CA THR A 115 38.96 20.07 30.06
C THR A 115 39.56 21.24 29.30
N VAL A 116 40.15 20.95 28.15
CA VAL A 116 40.68 21.94 27.20
C VAL A 116 39.79 21.92 25.96
N LEU A 117 39.26 23.07 25.58
CA LEU A 117 38.39 23.22 24.41
C LEU A 117 39.12 23.97 23.30
N LEU A 118 39.25 23.36 22.14
CA LEU A 118 39.71 23.99 20.93
C LEU A 118 38.53 24.14 19.97
N ARG A 119 38.22 25.40 19.61
CA ARG A 119 37.23 25.75 18.60
C ARG A 119 37.90 26.33 17.39
N ASP A 120 37.70 25.72 16.26
CA ASP A 120 38.15 26.24 14.98
C ASP A 120 36.92 26.34 14.03
N PRO A 121 36.43 27.57 13.76
CA PRO A 121 35.21 27.76 12.94
C PRO A 121 35.36 27.36 11.48
N GLU A 122 36.59 27.25 10.95
CA GLU A 122 36.81 26.78 9.59
C GLU A 122 36.52 25.28 9.45
N ALA A 123 36.42 24.54 10.55
CA ALA A 123 35.95 23.16 10.62
C ALA A 123 34.40 23.13 10.64
N GLN A 124 33.74 23.51 9.55
CA GLN A 124 32.30 23.81 9.45
C GLN A 124 31.34 22.73 9.99
N ASP A 125 31.72 21.48 10.14
CA ASP A 125 30.84 20.36 10.49
C ASP A 125 31.33 19.56 11.72
N ALA A 126 32.40 19.95 12.35
CA ALA A 126 32.86 19.35 13.60
C ALA A 126 32.48 20.23 14.79
N ASP A 127 31.88 19.63 15.79
CA ASP A 127 31.77 20.30 17.09
C ASP A 127 33.17 20.57 17.67
N ASP A 128 33.21 21.39 18.71
CA ASP A 128 34.44 21.73 19.40
C ASP A 128 35.28 20.49 19.78
N PHE A 129 36.58 20.55 19.60
CA PHE A 129 37.50 19.53 20.09
C PHE A 129 37.70 19.69 21.58
N ILE A 130 37.32 18.66 22.32
CA ILE A 130 37.51 18.62 23.78
C ILE A 130 38.66 17.69 24.08
N ALA A 131 39.73 18.21 24.65
CA ALA A 131 40.85 17.42 25.13
C ALA A 131 40.86 17.38 26.66
N ASN A 132 41.18 16.23 27.23
CA ASN A 132 41.39 16.08 28.66
C ASN A 132 42.90 16.03 28.94
N GLY A 133 43.39 16.93 29.77
CA GLY A 133 44.78 17.05 30.14
C GLY A 133 45.53 18.17 29.39
N GLN A 134 46.23 17.84 28.32
CA GLN A 134 47.08 18.79 27.60
C GLN A 134 46.83 18.75 26.11
N ILE A 135 46.79 19.92 25.49
CA ILE A 135 46.86 20.11 24.05
C ILE A 135 48.06 20.99 23.70
N GLU A 136 48.87 20.57 22.77
CA GLU A 136 49.88 21.38 22.14
C GLU A 136 49.44 21.67 20.70
N TYR A 137 49.37 22.94 20.33
CA TYR A 137 48.84 23.37 19.04
C TYR A 137 49.71 24.48 18.44
N ASP A 138 50.13 24.33 17.21
CA ASP A 138 50.87 25.31 16.42
C ASP A 138 49.88 26.17 15.61
N LEU A 139 49.85 27.47 15.91
CA LEU A 139 48.95 28.43 15.30
C LEU A 139 49.28 28.74 13.82
N ASN A 140 50.52 28.47 13.36
CA ASN A 140 50.90 28.71 11.97
C ASN A 140 50.60 27.51 11.07
N THR A 141 51.01 26.32 11.52
CA THR A 141 50.78 25.07 10.76
C THR A 141 49.40 24.52 10.97
N ARG A 142 48.69 24.98 12.03
CA ARG A 142 47.38 24.41 12.45
C ARG A 142 47.47 22.92 12.76
N GLU A 143 48.59 22.52 13.33
CA GLU A 143 48.83 21.15 13.76
C GLU A 143 48.87 21.07 15.30
N GLY A 144 48.42 19.95 15.83
CA GLY A 144 48.40 19.77 17.27
C GLY A 144 48.47 18.30 17.69
N VAL A 145 48.92 18.13 18.92
CA VAL A 145 48.93 16.80 19.55
C VAL A 145 48.20 16.90 20.87
N THR A 146 47.36 15.94 21.14
CA THR A 146 46.68 15.84 22.43
C THR A 146 46.71 14.40 22.97
N GLY A 147 46.64 14.29 24.28
CA GLY A 147 46.46 13.03 24.96
C GLY A 147 45.10 12.42 24.60
N SER A 148 44.15 12.50 25.51
CA SER A 148 42.79 12.04 25.22
C SER A 148 41.97 13.17 24.57
N PHE A 149 41.14 12.82 23.60
CA PHE A 149 40.19 13.76 22.99
C PHE A 149 38.82 13.17 22.83
N SER A 150 37.82 14.05 22.77
CA SER A 150 36.44 13.74 22.42
C SER A 150 35.91 14.81 21.46
N THR A 151 35.21 14.39 20.42
CA THR A 151 34.54 15.30 19.46
C THR A 151 33.32 14.66 18.91
N SER A 152 32.43 15.44 18.31
CA SER A 152 31.31 14.90 17.56
C SER A 152 31.23 15.49 16.16
N VAL A 153 30.69 14.71 15.23
CA VAL A 153 30.55 15.10 13.83
C VAL A 153 29.13 14.78 13.39
N VAL A 154 28.49 15.70 12.69
CA VAL A 154 27.15 15.50 12.14
C VAL A 154 27.27 15.04 10.69
N SER A 155 26.92 13.78 10.42
CA SER A 155 26.81 13.19 9.07
C SER A 155 25.51 12.40 8.97
N GLY A 156 24.39 13.12 8.75
CA GLY A 156 23.04 12.52 8.85
C GLY A 156 22.61 12.24 10.30
N GLN A 157 23.43 11.54 11.04
CA GLN A 157 23.33 11.36 12.51
C GLN A 157 24.62 11.88 13.18
N ARG A 158 24.52 12.20 14.46
CA ARG A 158 25.68 12.65 15.23
C ARG A 158 26.56 11.46 15.59
N LEU A 159 27.82 11.49 15.16
CA LEU A 159 28.85 10.50 15.45
C LEU A 159 29.75 11.04 16.52
N PHE A 160 29.88 10.38 17.66
CA PHE A 160 30.78 10.72 18.75
C PHE A 160 32.06 9.93 18.58
N LEU A 161 33.21 10.63 18.69
CA LEU A 161 34.55 10.10 18.54
C LEU A 161 35.35 10.36 19.79
N THR A 162 36.02 9.34 20.34
CA THR A 162 36.93 9.48 21.45
C THR A 162 38.22 8.72 21.19
N ALA A 163 39.36 9.20 21.72
CA ALA A 163 40.60 8.46 21.62
C ALA A 163 41.55 8.82 22.78
N LYS A 164 42.50 7.92 23.06
CA LYS A 164 43.50 8.10 24.12
C LYS A 164 44.68 8.94 23.68
N ARG A 165 44.99 9.01 22.39
CA ARG A 165 46.02 9.83 21.78
C ARG A 165 45.57 10.27 20.41
N SER A 166 45.80 11.56 20.09
CA SER A 166 45.51 12.06 18.77
C SER A 166 46.46 13.11 18.29
N ALA A 167 46.62 13.20 17.00
CA ALA A 167 47.32 14.25 16.31
C ALA A 167 46.38 14.88 15.30
N ILE A 168 46.31 16.21 15.32
CA ILE A 168 45.57 17.01 14.34
C ILE A 168 46.60 17.52 13.36
N VAL A 169 46.40 17.27 12.09
CA VAL A 169 47.30 17.66 11.00
C VAL A 169 46.49 18.42 9.94
N SER A 170 47.04 19.53 9.45
CA SER A 170 46.41 20.24 8.35
C SER A 170 46.53 19.44 7.06
N ASP A 171 45.46 19.36 6.27
CA ASP A 171 45.50 18.71 4.98
C ASP A 171 46.22 19.60 3.95
N THR A 172 47.37 19.16 3.48
CA THR A 172 48.16 19.90 2.50
C THR A 172 47.47 20.00 1.12
N ALA A 173 46.54 19.11 0.82
CA ALA A 173 45.85 19.06 -0.47
C ALA A 173 44.64 20.01 -0.54
N VAL A 174 44.00 20.31 0.61
CA VAL A 174 42.80 21.14 0.68
C VAL A 174 42.91 22.09 1.87
N SER A 175 43.03 23.38 1.60
CA SER A 175 43.11 24.44 2.63
C SER A 175 41.86 24.40 3.51
N GLY A 176 42.06 24.47 4.83
CA GLY A 176 41.00 24.47 5.83
C GLY A 176 40.46 23.07 6.22
N ARG A 177 41.03 22.00 5.67
CA ARG A 177 40.63 20.62 6.06
C ARG A 177 41.62 20.07 7.08
N HIS A 178 41.12 19.47 8.14
CA HIS A 178 41.95 18.83 9.16
C HIS A 178 41.85 17.31 9.03
N VAL A 179 43.00 16.66 9.29
CA VAL A 179 43.10 15.21 9.40
C VAL A 179 43.45 14.87 10.85
N VAL A 180 42.60 14.11 11.50
CA VAL A 180 42.84 13.62 12.85
C VAL A 180 43.28 12.17 12.78
N PHE A 181 44.50 11.92 13.27
CA PHE A 181 45.00 10.56 13.52
C PHE A 181 44.80 10.24 15.00
N ALA A 182 44.15 9.13 15.28
CA ALA A 182 43.87 8.74 16.64
C ALA A 182 44.24 7.27 16.88
N LYS A 183 44.78 7.01 18.07
CA LYS A 183 45.15 5.68 18.56
C LYS A 183 44.27 5.29 19.75
N ASN A 184 43.91 4.01 19.80
CA ASN A 184 43.05 3.46 20.84
C ASN A 184 41.80 4.29 21.03
N GLY A 185 41.07 4.46 19.92
CA GLY A 185 39.85 5.26 19.89
C GLY A 185 38.59 4.40 19.97
N SER A 186 37.48 5.08 20.23
CA SER A 186 36.15 4.51 20.06
C SER A 186 35.22 5.49 19.36
N PHE A 187 34.21 4.98 18.73
CA PHE A 187 33.16 5.79 18.13
C PHE A 187 31.80 5.16 18.33
N THR A 188 30.77 6.01 18.45
CA THR A 188 29.39 5.61 18.63
C THR A 188 28.43 6.65 18.08
N TYR A 189 27.20 6.22 17.81
CA TYR A 189 26.09 7.12 17.49
C TYR A 189 25.15 7.32 18.68
N CYS A 190 25.44 6.65 19.80
CA CYS A 190 24.68 6.79 21.04
C CYS A 190 25.08 8.08 21.76
N ASP A 191 24.09 8.87 22.14
CA ASP A 191 24.29 10.16 22.83
C ASP A 191 24.34 10.03 24.36
N HIS A 192 24.29 8.81 24.90
CA HIS A 192 24.47 8.58 26.32
C HIS A 192 25.93 8.68 26.74
N SER A 193 26.16 9.13 27.97
CA SER A 193 27.51 9.18 28.61
C SER A 193 28.16 7.79 28.64
N GLU A 194 27.36 6.75 28.90
CA GLU A 194 27.73 5.34 28.76
C GLU A 194 26.96 4.78 27.57
N PRO A 195 27.61 4.66 26.41
CA PRO A 195 26.89 4.27 25.19
C PRO A 195 26.48 2.81 25.24
N HIS A 196 25.24 2.52 24.84
CA HIS A 196 24.74 1.15 24.75
C HIS A 196 25.54 0.29 23.76
N PHE A 197 26.17 0.92 22.79
CA PHE A 197 27.09 0.28 21.87
C PHE A 197 28.19 1.24 21.44
N HIS A 198 29.35 0.71 21.19
CA HIS A 198 30.44 1.47 20.60
C HIS A 198 31.39 0.57 19.81
N PHE A 199 32.05 1.16 18.84
CA PHE A 199 33.13 0.49 18.13
C PHE A 199 34.46 0.92 18.73
N THR A 200 35.29 -0.03 19.11
CA THR A 200 36.70 0.25 19.49
C THR A 200 37.60 -0.01 18.30
N THR A 201 38.68 0.79 18.24
CA THR A 201 39.67 0.68 17.18
C THR A 201 41.05 0.98 17.70
N ARG A 202 42.07 0.31 17.14
CA ARG A 202 43.44 0.61 17.47
C ARG A 202 43.97 1.84 16.76
N ASP A 203 43.68 1.95 15.44
CA ASP A 203 44.11 3.06 14.62
C ASP A 203 42.88 3.67 13.91
N MET A 204 42.70 4.97 14.00
CA MET A 204 41.62 5.70 13.33
C MET A 204 42.22 6.92 12.63
N LYS A 205 41.77 7.15 11.39
CA LYS A 205 42.03 8.36 10.63
C LYS A 205 40.68 9.00 10.30
N PHE A 206 40.48 10.19 10.75
CA PHE A 206 39.36 11.01 10.45
C PHE A 206 39.76 12.17 9.58
N VAL A 207 39.21 12.30 8.40
CA VAL A 207 39.41 13.44 7.50
C VAL A 207 38.13 14.27 7.55
N SER A 208 38.21 15.47 8.07
CA SER A 208 37.06 16.37 8.19
C SER A 208 36.35 16.50 6.85
N GLN A 209 35.02 16.46 6.86
CA GLN A 209 34.17 16.55 5.66
C GLN A 209 34.51 15.53 4.55
N ASN A 210 35.10 14.40 4.87
CA ASN A 210 35.42 13.38 3.88
C ASN A 210 35.13 11.96 4.37
N VAL A 211 36.03 11.35 5.12
CA VAL A 211 35.92 9.93 5.49
C VAL A 211 36.54 9.67 6.86
N MET A 212 35.94 8.77 7.59
CA MET A 212 36.55 8.14 8.73
C MET A 212 36.94 6.69 8.36
N VAL A 213 38.18 6.32 8.70
CA VAL A 213 38.68 4.97 8.51
C VAL A 213 39.18 4.48 9.87
N ALA A 214 38.74 3.31 10.28
CA ALA A 214 39.16 2.68 11.54
C ALA A 214 39.58 1.23 11.32
N ARG A 215 40.64 0.78 12.02
CA ARG A 215 41.16 -0.59 11.92
C ARG A 215 41.81 -1.10 13.23
N PRO A 216 41.44 -2.35 13.66
CA PRO A 216 40.23 -3.04 13.33
C PRO A 216 39.04 -2.33 13.95
N GLY A 217 37.82 -2.61 13.49
CA GLY A 217 36.60 -2.18 14.18
C GLY A 217 36.03 -3.33 15.00
N VAL A 218 35.93 -3.18 16.31
CA VAL A 218 35.31 -4.16 17.21
C VAL A 218 34.05 -3.55 17.79
N LEU A 219 32.91 -4.12 17.49
CA LEU A 219 31.63 -3.70 18.05
C LEU A 219 31.45 -4.27 19.45
N TYR A 220 31.22 -3.38 20.40
CA TYR A 220 30.79 -3.71 21.75
C TYR A 220 29.32 -3.36 21.93
N ILE A 221 28.59 -4.22 22.64
CA ILE A 221 27.26 -3.92 23.17
C ILE A 221 27.41 -3.93 24.69
N GLY A 222 27.30 -2.73 25.29
CA GLY A 222 27.80 -2.52 26.62
C GLY A 222 29.31 -2.81 26.65
N GLU A 223 29.74 -3.74 27.50
CA GLU A 223 31.15 -4.14 27.63
C GLU A 223 31.49 -5.46 26.87
N VAL A 224 30.51 -6.08 26.17
CA VAL A 224 30.69 -7.36 25.49
C VAL A 224 31.10 -7.15 24.05
N PRO A 225 32.26 -7.65 23.60
CA PRO A 225 32.65 -7.62 22.20
C PRO A 225 31.78 -8.64 21.41
N VAL A 226 31.06 -8.14 20.43
CA VAL A 226 30.06 -8.95 19.67
C VAL A 226 30.51 -9.20 18.26
N PHE A 227 31.25 -8.27 17.67
CA PHE A 227 31.58 -8.33 16.26
C PHE A 227 32.95 -7.68 15.97
N TRP A 228 33.69 -8.26 15.02
CA TRP A 228 34.98 -7.75 14.57
C TRP A 228 34.99 -7.62 13.05
N ILE A 229 35.48 -6.48 12.57
CA ILE A 229 35.73 -6.20 11.15
C ILE A 229 37.14 -5.69 10.96
N PRO A 230 37.86 -6.12 9.91
CA PRO A 230 39.23 -5.69 9.70
C PRO A 230 39.37 -4.19 9.42
N PHE A 231 38.37 -3.61 8.75
CA PHE A 231 38.29 -2.17 8.48
C PHE A 231 36.87 -1.68 8.61
N PHE A 232 36.74 -0.45 9.06
CA PHE A 232 35.49 0.30 9.07
C PHE A 232 35.69 1.57 8.27
N PHE A 233 34.80 1.84 7.34
CA PHE A 233 34.74 3.07 6.55
C PHE A 233 33.42 3.77 6.77
N GLN A 234 33.48 5.03 7.13
CA GLN A 234 32.29 5.87 7.23
C GLN A 234 32.51 7.13 6.39
N ASP A 235 31.68 7.36 5.41
CA ASP A 235 31.67 8.63 4.70
C ASP A 235 31.00 9.68 5.60
N VAL A 236 31.72 10.73 5.94
CA VAL A 236 31.24 11.82 6.81
C VAL A 236 30.91 13.08 6.03
N ARG A 237 30.92 13.00 4.71
CA ARG A 237 30.58 14.14 3.85
C ARG A 237 29.08 14.39 3.88
N THR A 238 28.70 15.64 3.85
CA THR A 238 27.30 16.04 3.70
C THR A 238 26.87 15.94 2.25
N GLY A 239 25.61 15.53 2.01
CA GLY A 239 25.03 15.41 0.68
C GLY A 239 25.08 13.99 0.09
N ARG A 240 24.45 13.83 -1.10
CA ARG A 240 24.36 12.54 -1.80
C ARG A 240 25.64 12.29 -2.60
N ARG A 241 26.27 11.15 -2.40
CA ARG A 241 27.52 10.79 -3.08
C ARG A 241 27.57 9.31 -3.45
N SER A 242 28.38 9.01 -4.47
CA SER A 242 28.65 7.65 -4.90
C SER A 242 29.54 6.92 -3.90
N GLY A 243 29.27 5.63 -3.71
CA GLY A 243 30.05 4.82 -2.76
C GLY A 243 29.70 3.34 -2.82
N ILE A 244 30.51 2.52 -2.16
CA ILE A 244 30.30 1.09 -2.02
C ILE A 244 29.11 0.85 -1.09
N LEU A 245 28.23 -0.05 -1.49
CA LEU A 245 27.11 -0.48 -0.65
C LEU A 245 27.63 -1.36 0.49
N THR A 246 26.98 -1.27 1.65
CA THR A 246 27.31 -2.14 2.78
C THR A 246 26.78 -3.55 2.50
N PRO A 247 27.65 -4.57 2.40
CA PRO A 247 27.22 -5.95 2.23
C PRO A 247 26.39 -6.39 3.45
N ASN A 248 25.30 -7.09 3.18
CA ASN A 248 24.39 -7.60 4.20
C ASN A 248 24.55 -9.11 4.31
N PHE A 249 24.97 -9.58 5.47
CA PHE A 249 25.09 -10.99 5.82
C PHE A 249 24.56 -11.21 7.23
N GLY A 250 23.83 -12.30 7.42
CA GLY A 250 23.31 -12.63 8.75
C GLY A 250 24.43 -13.21 9.64
N PHE A 251 24.48 -12.81 10.91
CA PHE A 251 25.44 -13.36 11.88
C PHE A 251 25.32 -14.85 12.03
N ALA A 252 24.09 -15.38 12.04
CA ALA A 252 23.83 -16.79 12.11
C ALA A 252 24.42 -17.57 10.92
N GLU A 253 24.65 -16.91 9.80
CA GLU A 253 25.18 -17.50 8.57
C GLU A 253 26.67 -17.84 8.68
N LEU A 254 27.40 -17.16 9.54
CA LEU A 254 28.82 -17.41 9.79
C LEU A 254 29.03 -18.67 10.65
N PHE A 255 28.13 -18.97 11.57
CA PHE A 255 28.30 -20.00 12.60
C PHE A 255 27.47 -21.26 12.37
N ARG A 256 26.38 -21.19 11.61
CA ARG A 256 25.56 -22.37 11.32
C ARG A 256 26.19 -23.28 10.24
N ASN A 257 26.39 -24.54 10.58
CA ASN A 257 26.93 -25.53 9.67
C ASN A 257 25.99 -26.75 9.50
N SER A 258 24.72 -26.50 9.32
CA SER A 258 23.73 -27.55 9.03
C SER A 258 23.65 -27.83 7.53
N PRO A 259 23.45 -29.12 7.10
CA PRO A 259 23.29 -29.45 5.69
C PRO A 259 22.13 -28.76 4.98
N ALA A 260 21.10 -28.40 5.73
CA ALA A 260 19.94 -27.63 5.23
C ALA A 260 20.16 -26.11 5.25
N TYR A 261 21.25 -25.65 5.83
CA TYR A 261 21.51 -24.24 5.98
C TYR A 261 22.10 -23.64 4.70
N ARG A 262 21.61 -22.46 4.33
CA ARG A 262 22.02 -21.72 3.15
C ARG A 262 22.74 -20.47 3.57
N ARG A 263 23.95 -20.27 3.11
CA ARG A 263 24.69 -19.04 3.29
C ARG A 263 24.24 -18.03 2.26
N SER A 264 24.05 -16.78 2.66
CA SER A 264 23.75 -15.68 1.74
C SER A 264 24.58 -14.45 2.06
N VAL A 265 25.03 -13.79 1.03
CA VAL A 265 25.63 -12.46 1.10
C VAL A 265 24.85 -11.60 0.12
N GLN A 266 24.33 -10.49 0.57
CA GLN A 266 23.47 -9.63 -0.22
C GLN A 266 24.04 -8.23 -0.29
N ASN A 267 23.59 -7.47 -1.28
CA ASN A 267 23.92 -6.06 -1.41
C ASN A 267 25.40 -5.76 -1.64
N ILE A 268 26.13 -6.67 -2.32
CA ILE A 268 27.50 -6.37 -2.75
C ILE A 268 27.40 -5.48 -3.98
N GLY A 269 27.75 -4.20 -3.87
CA GLY A 269 27.50 -3.30 -4.97
C GLY A 269 28.01 -1.89 -4.76
N TYR A 270 27.52 -1.02 -5.65
CA TYR A 270 27.92 0.37 -5.69
C TYR A 270 26.74 1.28 -5.94
N PHE A 271 26.68 2.36 -5.20
CA PHE A 271 25.70 3.43 -5.34
C PHE A 271 26.31 4.58 -6.14
N PHE A 272 25.64 4.99 -7.21
CA PHE A 272 26.00 6.10 -8.07
C PHE A 272 25.09 7.29 -7.79
N ALA A 273 25.62 8.34 -7.19
CA ALA A 273 24.97 9.64 -7.14
C ALA A 273 25.22 10.36 -8.46
N ILE A 274 24.31 10.25 -9.42
CA ILE A 274 24.49 10.80 -10.76
C ILE A 274 24.39 12.33 -10.71
N ASN A 275 23.35 12.84 -10.05
CA ASN A 275 23.12 14.26 -9.76
C ASN A 275 22.13 14.41 -8.60
N ASP A 276 21.74 15.64 -8.27
CA ASP A 276 20.82 15.92 -7.15
C ASP A 276 19.43 15.32 -7.33
N TYR A 277 19.05 15.00 -8.55
CA TYR A 277 17.72 14.49 -8.91
C TYR A 277 17.70 13.01 -9.22
N MET A 278 18.86 12.39 -9.44
CA MET A 278 18.98 11.03 -9.97
C MET A 278 20.07 10.24 -9.27
N ASN A 279 19.78 8.97 -8.95
CA ASN A 279 20.79 8.01 -8.53
C ASN A 279 20.56 6.65 -9.20
N ALA A 280 21.61 5.86 -9.20
CA ALA A 280 21.55 4.46 -9.59
C ALA A 280 22.28 3.60 -8.57
N GLU A 281 21.81 2.39 -8.38
CA GLU A 281 22.39 1.39 -7.52
C GLU A 281 22.54 0.09 -8.31
N VAL A 282 23.73 -0.50 -8.26
CA VAL A 282 23.97 -1.82 -8.83
C VAL A 282 24.49 -2.74 -7.74
N SER A 283 23.82 -3.86 -7.53
CA SER A 283 24.20 -4.79 -6.47
C SER A 283 24.07 -6.24 -6.91
N MET A 284 24.75 -7.11 -6.20
CA MET A 284 24.73 -8.56 -6.37
C MET A 284 24.37 -9.24 -5.06
N ASP A 285 23.50 -10.23 -5.15
CA ASP A 285 23.12 -11.10 -4.06
C ASP A 285 23.55 -12.54 -4.40
N TRP A 286 24.26 -13.15 -3.51
CA TRP A 286 24.66 -14.55 -3.64
C TRP A 286 24.02 -15.40 -2.55
N ARG A 287 23.55 -16.61 -2.93
CA ARG A 287 23.05 -17.60 -1.99
C ARG A 287 23.53 -19.00 -2.37
N SER A 288 24.07 -19.71 -1.40
CA SER A 288 24.45 -21.13 -1.60
C SER A 288 23.20 -22.00 -1.73
N GLY A 289 23.30 -23.09 -2.45
CA GLY A 289 22.33 -24.18 -2.45
C GLY A 289 22.35 -24.95 -1.13
N ALA A 290 21.26 -25.65 -0.82
CA ALA A 290 21.24 -26.62 0.28
C ALA A 290 22.04 -27.87 -0.12
N ARG A 291 22.95 -28.36 0.76
CA ARG A 291 23.74 -29.55 0.49
C ARG A 291 22.90 -30.80 0.39
N SER A 292 21.75 -30.84 1.06
CA SER A 292 20.85 -32.01 1.14
C SER A 292 19.74 -32.02 0.09
N SER A 293 19.65 -31.03 -0.80
CA SER A 293 18.53 -30.90 -1.73
C SER A 293 18.94 -30.35 -3.08
N SER A 294 18.62 -31.09 -4.13
CA SER A 294 18.75 -30.65 -5.53
C SER A 294 17.68 -29.61 -5.92
N VAL A 295 16.64 -29.45 -5.11
CA VAL A 295 15.50 -28.58 -5.38
C VAL A 295 15.80 -27.11 -5.10
N ASP A 296 16.82 -26.80 -4.29
CA ASP A 296 17.28 -25.44 -4.06
C ASP A 296 18.75 -25.28 -4.46
N PRO A 297 19.00 -25.02 -5.73
CA PRO A 297 20.35 -25.05 -6.29
C PRO A 297 21.21 -23.83 -5.88
N GLY A 298 20.66 -22.89 -5.13
CA GLY A 298 21.31 -21.61 -4.89
C GLY A 298 21.23 -20.69 -6.12
N PHE A 299 21.63 -19.44 -5.95
CA PHE A 299 21.56 -18.45 -7.03
C PHE A 299 22.56 -17.31 -6.87
N LEU A 300 22.86 -16.68 -8.00
CA LEU A 300 23.43 -15.36 -8.10
C LEU A 300 22.39 -14.42 -8.69
N ARG A 301 22.13 -13.30 -8.03
CA ARG A 301 21.18 -12.29 -8.48
C ARG A 301 21.91 -10.98 -8.68
N SER A 302 21.78 -10.39 -9.84
CA SER A 302 22.24 -9.03 -10.13
C SER A 302 21.05 -8.09 -10.12
N ASN A 303 21.15 -7.00 -9.39
CA ASN A 303 20.11 -5.99 -9.28
C ASN A 303 20.66 -4.67 -9.79
N ALA A 304 19.84 -3.92 -10.51
CA ALA A 304 20.09 -2.54 -10.88
C ALA A 304 18.85 -1.72 -10.59
N GLU A 305 19.02 -0.65 -9.88
CA GLU A 305 17.93 0.24 -9.49
C GLU A 305 18.30 1.67 -9.82
N MET A 306 17.38 2.43 -10.40
CA MET A 306 17.52 3.84 -10.71
C MET A 306 16.35 4.59 -10.11
N ARG A 307 16.64 5.60 -9.30
CA ARG A 307 15.63 6.50 -8.73
C ARG A 307 15.82 7.90 -9.25
N TYR A 308 14.73 8.57 -9.54
CA TYR A 308 14.73 9.95 -10.02
C TYR A 308 13.60 10.76 -9.40
N LYS A 309 13.87 12.04 -9.12
CA LYS A 309 12.90 12.97 -8.57
C LYS A 309 13.24 14.40 -8.99
N TRP A 310 12.51 14.90 -9.99
CA TRP A 310 12.57 16.30 -10.43
C TRP A 310 11.36 17.04 -9.88
N VAL A 311 11.57 17.81 -8.82
CA VAL A 311 10.48 18.51 -8.12
C VAL A 311 9.91 19.62 -8.98
N ASP A 312 10.76 20.33 -9.73
CA ASP A 312 10.40 21.39 -10.65
C ASP A 312 9.58 20.90 -11.85
N ARG A 313 9.72 19.64 -12.23
CA ARG A 313 8.99 18.98 -13.31
C ARG A 313 7.89 18.05 -12.84
N PHE A 314 7.65 18.00 -11.55
CA PHE A 314 6.67 17.10 -10.91
C PHE A 314 6.80 15.63 -11.36
N VAL A 315 8.05 15.18 -11.53
CA VAL A 315 8.37 13.80 -11.93
C VAL A 315 9.04 13.08 -10.80
N THR A 316 8.52 11.93 -10.45
CA THR A 316 9.14 11.02 -9.49
C THR A 316 9.05 9.60 -9.99
N GLY A 317 10.10 8.82 -9.81
CA GLY A 317 10.04 7.43 -10.20
C GLY A 317 11.22 6.59 -9.74
N GLU A 318 11.04 5.31 -9.93
CA GLU A 318 12.00 4.27 -9.62
C GLU A 318 11.89 3.17 -10.69
N PHE A 319 13.02 2.80 -11.26
CA PHE A 319 13.12 1.69 -12.18
C PHE A 319 14.11 0.67 -11.62
N ALA A 320 13.69 -0.55 -11.43
CA ALA A 320 14.53 -1.62 -10.92
C ALA A 320 14.45 -2.85 -11.82
N VAL A 321 15.60 -3.45 -12.07
CA VAL A 321 15.76 -4.69 -12.83
C VAL A 321 16.53 -5.69 -11.97
N SER A 322 16.08 -6.93 -11.96
CA SER A 322 16.75 -8.02 -11.28
C SER A 322 16.88 -9.21 -12.22
N TYR A 323 18.08 -9.72 -12.33
CA TYR A 323 18.38 -10.92 -13.09
C TYR A 323 18.98 -11.96 -12.15
N MET A 324 18.36 -13.13 -12.08
CA MET A 324 18.76 -14.22 -11.22
C MET A 324 19.16 -15.44 -12.07
N ALA A 325 20.35 -15.92 -11.84
CA ALA A 325 20.84 -17.18 -12.40
C ALA A 325 20.94 -18.22 -11.28
N LEU A 326 20.24 -19.33 -11.44
CA LEU A 326 20.30 -20.46 -10.52
C LEU A 326 21.43 -21.40 -10.95
N ARG A 327 22.00 -22.11 -10.00
CA ARG A 327 23.10 -23.03 -10.26
C ARG A 327 22.73 -24.22 -11.18
N ASN A 328 21.46 -24.53 -11.32
CA ASN A 328 20.94 -25.55 -12.25
C ASN A 328 20.77 -25.04 -13.68
N GLY A 329 21.22 -23.84 -14.01
CA GLY A 329 21.15 -23.25 -15.33
C GLY A 329 19.83 -22.51 -15.64
N THR A 330 18.84 -22.58 -14.75
CA THR A 330 17.60 -21.80 -14.96
C THR A 330 17.79 -20.35 -14.58
N THR A 331 17.11 -19.45 -15.29
CA THR A 331 17.20 -18.01 -15.08
C THR A 331 15.85 -17.40 -14.83
N ASN A 332 15.83 -16.26 -14.14
CA ASN A 332 14.63 -15.46 -13.93
C ASN A 332 14.95 -13.97 -14.00
N ALA A 333 14.27 -13.26 -14.87
CA ALA A 333 14.33 -11.82 -14.95
C ALA A 333 13.06 -11.20 -14.37
N SER A 334 13.22 -10.10 -13.70
CA SER A 334 12.09 -9.27 -13.24
C SER A 334 12.44 -7.79 -13.35
N TRP A 335 11.43 -6.97 -13.58
CA TRP A 335 11.57 -5.54 -13.54
C TRP A 335 10.37 -4.87 -12.92
N THR A 336 10.61 -3.73 -12.31
CA THR A 336 9.59 -2.87 -11.72
C THR A 336 9.82 -1.43 -12.19
N TRP A 337 8.74 -0.75 -12.51
CA TRP A 337 8.78 0.66 -12.83
C TRP A 337 7.64 1.38 -12.14
N ASN A 338 8.00 2.22 -11.19
CA ASN A 338 7.10 3.13 -10.51
C ASN A 338 7.36 4.53 -11.05
N HIS A 339 6.37 5.13 -11.68
CA HIS A 339 6.48 6.46 -12.26
C HIS A 339 5.24 7.28 -11.96
N ASN A 340 5.46 8.50 -11.52
CA ASN A 340 4.40 9.46 -11.30
C ASN A 340 4.85 10.79 -11.87
N GLN A 341 4.05 11.33 -12.78
CA GLN A 341 4.33 12.59 -13.44
C GLN A 341 3.06 13.42 -13.58
N ASP A 342 3.13 14.64 -13.12
CA ASP A 342 2.10 15.65 -13.33
C ASP A 342 2.58 16.59 -14.44
N PHE A 343 2.11 16.40 -15.68
CA PHE A 343 2.47 17.24 -16.83
C PHE A 343 1.84 18.64 -16.73
N SER A 344 0.66 18.69 -16.10
CA SER A 344 -0.06 19.92 -15.84
C SER A 344 -1.01 19.70 -14.64
N ARG A 345 -1.73 20.76 -14.23
CA ARG A 345 -2.77 20.63 -13.19
C ARG A 345 -3.86 19.61 -13.57
N ASN A 346 -4.06 19.40 -14.86
CA ASN A 346 -5.13 18.58 -15.40
C ASN A 346 -4.65 17.29 -16.05
N THR A 347 -3.33 17.08 -16.16
CA THR A 347 -2.75 15.92 -16.85
C THR A 347 -1.77 15.21 -15.96
N LYS A 348 -2.07 13.95 -15.67
CA LYS A 348 -1.28 13.11 -14.77
C LYS A 348 -1.09 11.72 -15.34
N LEU A 349 0.13 11.21 -15.23
CA LEU A 349 0.51 9.84 -15.53
C LEU A 349 0.97 9.14 -14.25
N THR A 350 0.37 8.01 -13.96
CA THR A 350 0.81 7.11 -12.90
C THR A 350 1.00 5.72 -13.49
N ALA A 351 2.23 5.22 -13.45
CA ALA A 351 2.57 3.88 -13.88
C ALA A 351 3.21 3.12 -12.72
N ARG A 352 2.72 1.93 -12.47
CA ARG A 352 3.26 0.97 -11.50
C ARG A 352 3.30 -0.37 -12.20
N LEU A 353 4.40 -0.63 -12.87
CA LEU A 353 4.54 -1.81 -13.71
C LEU A 353 5.49 -2.81 -13.04
N ASN A 354 5.03 -4.01 -12.87
CA ASN A 354 5.78 -5.12 -12.30
C ASN A 354 5.69 -6.32 -13.25
N TRP A 355 6.82 -6.89 -13.59
CA TRP A 355 6.88 -8.04 -14.44
C TRP A 355 7.92 -9.04 -13.95
N VAL A 356 7.56 -10.32 -14.04
CA VAL A 356 8.43 -11.45 -13.71
C VAL A 356 8.35 -12.47 -14.82
N GLN A 357 9.49 -12.92 -15.28
CA GLN A 357 9.60 -13.92 -16.35
C GLN A 357 9.09 -15.28 -15.87
N ASN A 358 9.56 -15.74 -14.73
CA ASN A 358 9.21 -17.03 -14.16
C ASN A 358 8.72 -16.87 -12.72
N THR A 359 7.40 -16.86 -12.58
CA THR A 359 6.74 -16.66 -11.27
C THR A 359 6.94 -17.86 -10.34
N GLN A 360 7.22 -19.06 -10.86
CA GLN A 360 7.54 -20.25 -10.08
C GLN A 360 8.89 -20.09 -9.37
N ILE A 361 9.91 -19.66 -10.11
CA ILE A 361 11.25 -19.42 -9.53
C ILE A 361 11.17 -18.34 -8.47
N GLN A 362 10.46 -17.25 -8.75
CA GLN A 362 10.29 -16.18 -7.79
C GLN A 362 9.60 -16.69 -6.51
N ARG A 363 8.54 -17.46 -6.64
CA ARG A 363 7.85 -18.05 -5.50
C ARG A 363 8.79 -18.93 -4.66
N ASN A 364 9.56 -19.80 -5.31
CA ASN A 364 10.46 -20.74 -4.63
C ASN A 364 11.66 -20.05 -3.99
N THR A 365 12.09 -18.90 -4.49
CA THR A 365 13.25 -18.15 -3.98
C THR A 365 12.87 -17.07 -2.97
N THR A 366 11.60 -16.73 -2.85
CA THR A 366 11.12 -15.72 -1.88
C THR A 366 11.03 -16.34 -0.49
N VAL A 367 11.65 -15.68 0.48
CA VAL A 367 11.72 -16.15 1.87
C VAL A 367 10.38 -15.99 2.59
N ASN A 368 9.69 -14.87 2.31
CA ASN A 368 8.42 -14.57 2.96
C ASN A 368 7.27 -15.31 2.26
N PRO A 369 6.55 -16.20 2.94
CA PRO A 369 5.45 -16.97 2.35
C PRO A 369 4.30 -16.09 1.85
N MET A 370 4.01 -14.98 2.50
CA MET A 370 2.96 -14.06 2.05
C MET A 370 3.39 -13.36 0.74
N ALA A 371 4.65 -12.94 0.66
CA ALA A 371 5.21 -12.37 -0.56
C ALA A 371 5.34 -13.40 -1.69
N ALA A 372 5.67 -14.66 -1.35
CA ALA A 372 5.75 -15.75 -2.31
C ALA A 372 4.40 -16.06 -2.99
N ASN A 373 3.31 -15.80 -2.31
CA ASN A 373 1.95 -16.02 -2.81
C ASN A 373 1.25 -14.72 -3.25
N ALA A 374 1.86 -13.56 -3.04
CA ALA A 374 1.29 -12.29 -3.44
C ALA A 374 1.23 -12.15 -4.97
N THR A 375 0.11 -11.66 -5.47
CA THR A 375 -0.06 -11.40 -6.90
C THR A 375 0.82 -10.25 -7.35
N ILE A 376 1.44 -10.41 -8.52
CA ILE A 376 2.28 -9.39 -9.16
C ILE A 376 1.37 -8.53 -10.02
N ARG A 377 1.10 -7.32 -9.55
CA ARG A 377 0.15 -6.41 -10.19
C ARG A 377 0.85 -5.24 -10.86
N SER A 378 0.48 -4.98 -12.09
CA SER A 378 0.83 -3.78 -12.84
C SER A 378 -0.39 -2.91 -13.01
N GLN A 379 -0.22 -1.62 -12.94
CA GLN A 379 -1.28 -0.62 -13.17
C GLN A 379 -0.70 0.55 -13.96
N LEU A 380 -1.48 1.01 -14.94
CA LEU A 380 -1.22 2.22 -15.69
C LEU A 380 -2.47 3.10 -15.63
N ASN A 381 -2.30 4.38 -15.36
CA ASN A 381 -3.37 5.35 -15.38
C ASN A 381 -2.85 6.67 -15.93
N TYR A 382 -3.43 7.09 -17.04
CA TYR A 382 -3.20 8.40 -17.64
C TYR A 382 -4.52 9.16 -17.63
N GLN A 383 -4.51 10.28 -16.97
CA GLN A 383 -5.66 11.17 -16.86
C GLN A 383 -5.31 12.51 -17.46
N THR A 384 -6.18 13.04 -18.31
CA THR A 384 -6.05 14.41 -18.85
C THR A 384 -7.40 15.07 -19.00
N LYS A 385 -7.40 16.38 -18.96
CA LYS A 385 -8.55 17.18 -19.26
C LYS A 385 -8.25 18.08 -20.46
N VAL A 386 -9.04 17.91 -21.52
CA VAL A 386 -8.92 18.68 -22.75
C VAL A 386 -10.22 19.47 -22.97
N GLY A 387 -10.18 20.76 -22.75
CA GLY A 387 -11.41 21.59 -22.72
C GLY A 387 -12.41 21.08 -21.70
N PRO A 388 -13.67 20.80 -22.06
CA PRO A 388 -14.67 20.25 -21.16
C PRO A 388 -14.53 18.74 -20.93
N ALA A 389 -13.74 18.03 -21.77
CA ALA A 389 -13.61 16.58 -21.72
C ALA A 389 -12.53 16.13 -20.74
N SER A 390 -12.86 15.19 -19.88
CA SER A 390 -11.93 14.43 -19.04
C SER A 390 -11.72 13.05 -19.68
N ILE A 391 -10.47 12.74 -19.96
CA ILE A 391 -10.05 11.49 -20.61
C ILE A 391 -9.20 10.71 -19.59
N ASN A 392 -9.61 9.49 -19.31
CA ASN A 392 -8.88 8.56 -18.47
C ASN A 392 -8.59 7.29 -19.27
N VAL A 393 -7.30 6.98 -19.43
CA VAL A 393 -6.82 5.75 -20.10
C VAL A 393 -5.98 4.98 -19.12
N GLY A 394 -6.33 3.73 -18.90
CA GLY A 394 -5.57 2.93 -17.96
C GLY A 394 -5.87 1.45 -18.03
N GLY A 395 -5.45 0.77 -17.00
CA GLY A 395 -5.74 -0.64 -16.82
C GLY A 395 -4.78 -1.33 -15.90
N SER A 396 -4.97 -2.63 -15.76
CA SER A 396 -4.17 -3.48 -14.87
C SER A 396 -3.77 -4.79 -15.53
N ARG A 397 -2.66 -5.35 -15.07
CA ARG A 397 -2.19 -6.69 -15.41
C ARG A 397 -1.79 -7.42 -14.14
N VAL A 398 -2.22 -8.67 -13.98
CA VAL A 398 -1.97 -9.48 -12.80
C VAL A 398 -1.30 -10.79 -13.22
N GLN A 399 -0.14 -11.08 -12.63
CA GLN A 399 0.51 -12.39 -12.71
C GLN A 399 0.37 -13.10 -11.36
N TYR A 400 0.18 -14.41 -11.41
CA TYR A 400 0.00 -15.24 -10.22
C TYR A 400 1.27 -16.05 -9.94
N PRO A 401 1.80 -16.02 -8.72
CA PRO A 401 2.97 -16.80 -8.37
C PRO A 401 2.76 -18.30 -8.59
N GLY A 402 3.67 -18.90 -9.35
CA GLY A 402 3.63 -20.33 -9.64
C GLY A 402 2.56 -20.78 -10.63
N ARG A 403 1.93 -19.82 -11.36
CA ARG A 403 0.94 -20.11 -12.41
C ARG A 403 1.32 -19.40 -13.70
N PRO A 404 1.00 -20.02 -14.86
CA PRO A 404 1.19 -19.37 -16.14
C PRO A 404 0.11 -18.30 -16.44
N GLN A 405 -1.01 -18.33 -15.72
CA GLN A 405 -2.13 -17.42 -15.96
C GLN A 405 -1.76 -15.96 -15.74
N VAL A 406 -2.21 -15.13 -16.68
CA VAL A 406 -2.11 -13.68 -16.62
C VAL A 406 -3.48 -13.08 -16.87
N ASP A 407 -3.99 -12.34 -15.91
CA ASP A 407 -5.21 -11.55 -16.10
C ASP A 407 -4.82 -10.12 -16.53
N MET A 408 -5.57 -9.56 -17.46
CA MET A 408 -5.32 -8.24 -18.01
C MET A 408 -6.62 -7.47 -18.22
N ASP A 409 -6.69 -6.28 -17.64
CA ASP A 409 -7.77 -5.31 -17.82
C ASP A 409 -7.18 -4.07 -18.52
N PHE A 410 -6.91 -4.21 -19.80
CA PHE A 410 -6.30 -3.14 -20.59
C PHE A 410 -6.65 -3.31 -22.09
N PRO A 411 -6.96 -2.22 -22.80
CA PRO A 411 -7.14 -0.86 -22.33
C PRO A 411 -8.49 -0.63 -21.63
N GLN A 412 -8.50 0.29 -20.70
CA GLN A 412 -9.71 0.90 -20.17
C GLN A 412 -9.69 2.37 -20.53
N LEU A 413 -10.62 2.81 -21.37
CA LEU A 413 -10.78 4.20 -21.77
C LEU A 413 -12.11 4.71 -21.21
N ASN A 414 -12.07 5.84 -20.54
CA ASN A 414 -13.23 6.57 -20.09
C ASN A 414 -13.09 8.03 -20.50
N VAL A 415 -14.00 8.49 -21.34
CA VAL A 415 -14.09 9.89 -21.77
C VAL A 415 -15.41 10.43 -21.26
N THR A 416 -15.37 11.43 -20.41
CA THR A 416 -16.54 12.11 -19.89
C THR A 416 -16.41 13.59 -20.18
N THR A 417 -17.46 14.19 -20.70
CA THR A 417 -17.49 15.64 -20.85
C THR A 417 -18.22 16.29 -19.69
N GLY A 418 -17.83 17.51 -19.35
CA GLY A 418 -18.69 18.38 -18.58
C GLY A 418 -19.99 18.66 -19.36
N THR A 419 -20.99 19.14 -18.69
CA THR A 419 -22.25 19.53 -19.36
C THR A 419 -21.95 20.62 -20.38
N LEU A 420 -22.32 20.35 -21.62
CA LEU A 420 -22.26 21.30 -22.73
C LEU A 420 -23.63 21.96 -22.84
N GLU A 421 -23.69 23.23 -22.55
CA GLU A 421 -24.94 24.02 -22.52
C GLU A 421 -25.07 24.86 -23.79
N ALA A 422 -26.19 24.75 -24.47
CA ALA A 422 -26.55 25.56 -25.61
C ALA A 422 -28.00 26.02 -25.44
N GLY A 423 -28.20 27.18 -24.82
CA GLY A 423 -29.53 27.67 -24.46
C GLY A 423 -30.23 26.72 -23.48
N PRO A 424 -31.45 26.23 -23.83
CA PRO A 424 -32.17 25.31 -22.95
C PRO A 424 -31.68 23.85 -23.00
N VAL A 425 -30.70 23.55 -23.87
CA VAL A 425 -30.20 22.22 -24.09
C VAL A 425 -28.91 22.03 -23.31
N ALA A 426 -28.88 21.00 -22.45
CA ALA A 426 -27.69 20.56 -21.76
C ALA A 426 -27.35 19.11 -22.18
N TRP A 427 -26.16 18.91 -22.72
CA TRP A 427 -25.69 17.64 -23.27
C TRP A 427 -24.43 17.16 -22.55
N THR A 428 -24.42 15.92 -22.08
CA THR A 428 -23.30 15.37 -21.29
C THR A 428 -22.88 14.00 -21.84
N PRO A 429 -22.21 13.94 -23.01
CA PRO A 429 -21.81 12.65 -23.59
C PRO A 429 -20.68 11.98 -22.82
N SER A 430 -20.69 10.67 -22.80
CA SER A 430 -19.62 9.85 -22.27
C SER A 430 -19.33 8.63 -23.16
N LEU A 431 -18.05 8.26 -23.24
CA LEU A 431 -17.58 7.07 -23.95
C LEU A 431 -16.77 6.20 -23.00
N ARG A 432 -17.09 4.92 -22.95
CA ARG A 432 -16.38 3.93 -22.17
C ARG A 432 -15.99 2.75 -23.03
N LEU A 433 -14.70 2.39 -23.01
CA LEU A 433 -14.19 1.14 -23.55
C LEU A 433 -13.49 0.39 -22.42
N ALA A 434 -13.87 -0.85 -22.21
CA ALA A 434 -13.22 -1.71 -21.24
C ALA A 434 -12.94 -3.07 -21.89
N ILE A 435 -11.68 -3.48 -21.90
CA ILE A 435 -11.26 -4.80 -22.35
C ILE A 435 -10.64 -5.51 -21.17
N SER A 436 -11.17 -6.66 -20.82
CA SER A 436 -10.64 -7.54 -19.80
C SER A 436 -10.43 -8.95 -20.35
N GLY A 437 -9.44 -9.64 -19.85
CA GLY A 437 -9.14 -10.98 -20.30
C GLY A 437 -8.20 -11.75 -19.39
N ALA A 438 -8.09 -13.04 -19.69
CA ALA A 438 -7.11 -13.91 -19.07
C ALA A 438 -6.46 -14.78 -20.14
N SER A 439 -5.16 -14.94 -20.06
CA SER A 439 -4.36 -15.80 -20.93
C SER A 439 -3.66 -16.89 -20.13
N ASN A 440 -3.28 -17.98 -20.79
CA ASN A 440 -2.64 -19.15 -20.18
C ASN A 440 -3.45 -19.70 -18.98
N ILE A 441 -4.75 -19.80 -19.14
CA ILE A 441 -5.66 -20.29 -18.10
C ILE A 441 -5.29 -21.74 -17.79
N ASP A 442 -5.16 -22.07 -16.50
CA ASP A 442 -4.86 -23.43 -16.08
C ASP A 442 -6.02 -24.36 -16.35
N GLN A 443 -5.83 -25.29 -17.27
CA GLN A 443 -6.86 -26.21 -17.76
C GLN A 443 -7.15 -27.34 -16.77
N GLY A 444 -6.18 -27.77 -15.98
CA GLY A 444 -6.31 -28.91 -15.09
C GLY A 444 -7.41 -28.80 -14.05
N LEU A 445 -7.74 -27.55 -13.63
CA LEU A 445 -8.79 -27.29 -12.66
C LEU A 445 -10.08 -26.74 -13.29
N GLN A 446 -9.97 -26.07 -14.43
CA GLN A 446 -11.11 -25.42 -15.09
C GLN A 446 -11.77 -26.30 -16.15
N PHE A 447 -11.05 -27.25 -16.74
CA PHE A 447 -11.52 -28.13 -17.81
C PHE A 447 -11.17 -29.60 -17.57
N PRO A 448 -11.58 -30.20 -16.44
CA PRO A 448 -11.20 -31.56 -16.11
C PRO A 448 -11.76 -32.61 -17.09
N PHE A 449 -12.66 -32.22 -18.00
CA PHE A 449 -13.40 -33.14 -18.88
C PHE A 449 -13.27 -32.81 -20.39
N VAL A 450 -12.35 -31.93 -20.76
CA VAL A 450 -12.15 -31.63 -22.19
C VAL A 450 -11.09 -32.55 -22.76
N TYR A 451 -11.56 -33.54 -23.52
CA TYR A 451 -10.72 -34.47 -24.24
C TYR A 451 -10.84 -34.19 -25.74
N ASN A 452 -9.71 -34.13 -26.43
CA ASN A 452 -9.69 -34.10 -27.89
C ASN A 452 -9.67 -35.52 -28.40
N PRO A 453 -10.74 -35.99 -29.08
CA PRO A 453 -10.75 -37.32 -29.69
C PRO A 453 -9.71 -37.36 -30.82
N ARG A 454 -8.88 -38.39 -30.87
CA ARG A 454 -8.00 -38.70 -32.01
C ARG A 454 -8.79 -39.39 -33.11
N ALA A 455 -8.46 -39.07 -34.36
CA ALA A 455 -8.90 -39.85 -35.52
C ALA A 455 -8.22 -41.24 -35.43
N GLY A 456 -8.92 -42.23 -34.98
CA GLY A 456 -8.35 -43.59 -34.77
C GLY A 456 -8.59 -44.18 -33.39
N GLY A 457 -9.36 -43.49 -32.56
CA GLY A 457 -9.68 -43.91 -31.18
C GLY A 457 -8.56 -43.61 -30.20
N GLY A 458 -8.95 -42.92 -29.14
CA GLY A 458 -8.06 -42.42 -28.09
C GLY A 458 -8.28 -40.96 -27.82
N VAL A 459 -7.81 -40.51 -26.67
CA VAL A 459 -8.04 -39.13 -26.19
C VAL A 459 -6.71 -38.45 -25.98
N ASP A 460 -6.50 -37.30 -26.61
CA ASP A 460 -5.34 -36.47 -26.41
C ASP A 460 -5.60 -35.40 -25.34
N SER A 461 -4.82 -35.37 -24.32
CA SER A 461 -4.79 -34.25 -23.36
C SER A 461 -3.86 -33.16 -23.89
N ALA A 462 -4.17 -32.57 -25.03
CA ALA A 462 -3.35 -31.50 -25.56
C ALA A 462 -3.47 -30.26 -24.66
N ARG A 463 -2.33 -29.78 -24.18
CA ARG A 463 -2.25 -28.46 -23.53
C ARG A 463 -2.40 -27.38 -24.61
N PHE A 464 -3.51 -26.70 -24.61
CA PHE A 464 -3.65 -25.47 -25.39
C PHE A 464 -3.62 -24.26 -24.48
N ASN A 465 -3.20 -23.13 -25.01
CA ASN A 465 -3.19 -21.88 -24.27
C ASN A 465 -4.62 -21.34 -24.21
N ALA A 466 -5.37 -21.78 -23.21
CA ALA A 466 -6.74 -21.29 -23.00
C ALA A 466 -6.72 -19.80 -22.68
N SER A 467 -7.56 -19.05 -23.36
CA SER A 467 -7.73 -17.63 -23.13
C SER A 467 -9.20 -17.21 -23.14
N ARG A 468 -9.50 -16.13 -22.45
CA ARG A 468 -10.81 -15.46 -22.49
C ARG A 468 -10.62 -13.96 -22.64
N ARG A 469 -11.55 -13.32 -23.33
CA ARG A 469 -11.61 -11.87 -23.50
C ARG A 469 -13.05 -11.40 -23.38
N ASN A 470 -13.24 -10.34 -22.61
CA ASN A 470 -14.48 -9.60 -22.55
C ASN A 470 -14.21 -8.17 -23.00
N MET A 471 -15.01 -7.64 -23.89
CA MET A 471 -14.95 -6.26 -24.33
C MET A 471 -16.31 -5.60 -24.10
N GLN A 472 -16.29 -4.40 -23.59
CA GLN A 472 -17.47 -3.56 -23.47
C GLN A 472 -17.16 -2.17 -24.01
N LEU A 473 -17.90 -1.77 -25.03
CA LEU A 473 -17.90 -0.40 -25.54
C LEU A 473 -19.27 0.20 -25.21
N GLY A 474 -19.28 1.30 -24.50
CA GLY A 474 -20.48 2.05 -24.14
C GLY A 474 -20.37 3.49 -24.58
N PHE A 475 -21.39 4.01 -25.19
CA PHE A 475 -21.56 5.41 -25.51
C PHE A 475 -22.88 5.90 -24.93
N GLU A 476 -22.81 6.83 -24.01
CA GLU A 476 -23.97 7.45 -23.38
C GLU A 476 -24.08 8.91 -23.82
N THR A 477 -25.28 9.32 -24.20
CA THR A 477 -25.56 10.65 -24.70
C THR A 477 -26.84 11.23 -24.09
N PRO A 478 -26.83 11.51 -22.76
CA PRO A 478 -27.97 12.14 -22.12
C PRO A 478 -28.09 13.59 -22.57
N ILE A 479 -29.30 13.99 -22.94
CA ILE A 479 -29.68 15.33 -23.32
C ILE A 479 -30.77 15.81 -22.37
N LYS A 480 -30.54 16.92 -21.74
CA LYS A 480 -31.54 17.61 -20.92
C LYS A 480 -32.05 18.81 -21.70
N LEU A 481 -33.37 18.89 -21.86
CA LEU A 481 -34.08 20.02 -22.48
C LEU A 481 -35.05 20.58 -21.43
N TRP A 482 -34.75 21.73 -20.85
CA TRP A 482 -35.40 22.26 -19.65
C TRP A 482 -35.41 21.19 -18.53
N ASP A 483 -36.60 20.71 -18.14
CA ASP A 483 -36.82 19.68 -17.13
C ASP A 483 -36.98 18.27 -17.70
N PHE A 484 -37.00 18.13 -19.01
CA PHE A 484 -37.02 16.84 -19.69
C PHE A 484 -35.62 16.28 -19.82
N GLN A 485 -35.45 15.01 -19.53
CA GLN A 485 -34.18 14.35 -19.73
C GLN A 485 -34.35 13.17 -20.67
N TRP A 486 -33.70 13.25 -21.80
CA TRP A 486 -33.60 12.17 -22.76
C TRP A 486 -32.27 11.46 -22.61
N GLN A 487 -32.32 10.21 -22.19
CA GLN A 487 -31.15 9.34 -22.05
C GLN A 487 -31.06 8.40 -23.22
N ASN A 488 -29.88 8.32 -23.81
CA ASN A 488 -29.56 7.34 -24.83
C ASN A 488 -28.27 6.62 -24.46
N SER A 489 -28.25 5.31 -24.61
CA SER A 489 -27.06 4.51 -24.42
C SER A 489 -26.94 3.48 -25.55
N PHE A 490 -25.74 3.41 -26.12
CA PHE A 490 -25.33 2.39 -27.07
C PHE A 490 -24.26 1.52 -26.41
N THR A 491 -24.45 0.23 -26.43
CA THR A 491 -23.52 -0.71 -25.80
C THR A 491 -23.20 -1.83 -26.77
N VAL A 492 -21.90 -2.10 -26.92
CA VAL A 492 -21.41 -3.29 -27.61
C VAL A 492 -20.65 -4.12 -26.60
N THR A 493 -21.06 -5.37 -26.44
CA THR A 493 -20.37 -6.32 -25.57
C THR A 493 -19.90 -7.51 -26.38
N GLU A 494 -18.69 -7.98 -26.10
CA GLU A 494 -18.16 -9.20 -26.66
C GLU A 494 -17.59 -10.06 -25.55
N GLN A 495 -17.98 -11.33 -25.50
CA GLN A 495 -17.36 -12.35 -24.67
C GLN A 495 -16.77 -13.40 -25.61
N PHE A 496 -15.49 -13.65 -25.48
CA PHE A 496 -14.78 -14.61 -26.30
C PHE A 496 -14.00 -15.58 -25.42
N ARG A 497 -14.11 -16.87 -25.69
CA ARG A 497 -13.40 -17.93 -24.99
C ARG A 497 -12.73 -18.84 -26.01
N ASP A 498 -11.41 -18.87 -25.97
CA ASP A 498 -10.57 -19.64 -26.88
C ASP A 498 -10.15 -20.96 -26.22
N TYR A 499 -11.14 -21.76 -25.93
CA TYR A 499 -11.01 -23.13 -25.44
C TYR A 499 -12.28 -23.93 -25.69
N PRO A 500 -12.16 -25.28 -25.82
CA PRO A 500 -13.33 -26.13 -26.06
C PRO A 500 -14.31 -26.08 -24.88
N GLU A 501 -15.57 -25.88 -25.18
CA GLU A 501 -16.65 -25.87 -24.21
C GLU A 501 -17.78 -26.78 -24.68
N GLN A 502 -18.25 -27.65 -23.79
CA GLN A 502 -19.43 -28.46 -24.03
C GLN A 502 -20.69 -27.67 -23.72
N ARG A 503 -21.60 -27.58 -24.67
CA ARG A 503 -22.88 -26.93 -24.46
C ARG A 503 -24.01 -27.84 -24.92
N GLU A 504 -25.08 -27.90 -24.11
CA GLU A 504 -26.33 -28.51 -24.48
C GLU A 504 -27.07 -27.59 -25.40
N ILE A 505 -27.50 -28.15 -26.54
CA ILE A 505 -28.42 -27.52 -27.48
C ILE A 505 -29.73 -28.20 -27.31
N VAL A 506 -30.76 -27.44 -26.93
CA VAL A 506 -32.13 -27.90 -26.75
C VAL A 506 -32.95 -27.31 -27.91
N GLY A 507 -33.80 -28.12 -28.49
CA GLY A 507 -34.73 -27.64 -29.53
C GLY A 507 -35.63 -26.54 -28.97
N VAL A 508 -35.79 -25.43 -29.71
CA VAL A 508 -36.53 -24.25 -29.24
C VAL A 508 -37.99 -24.55 -28.95
N ARG A 509 -38.62 -25.35 -29.84
CA ARG A 509 -40.03 -25.72 -29.72
C ARG A 509 -40.24 -27.12 -29.13
N ASP A 510 -39.26 -28.01 -29.32
CA ASP A 510 -39.31 -29.37 -28.86
C ASP A 510 -38.14 -29.64 -27.91
N THR A 511 -38.44 -29.60 -26.63
CA THR A 511 -37.45 -29.80 -25.55
C THR A 511 -36.98 -31.26 -25.42
N SER A 512 -37.59 -32.20 -26.16
CA SER A 512 -37.11 -33.58 -26.21
C SER A 512 -35.84 -33.70 -27.07
N GLN A 513 -35.68 -32.81 -28.05
CA GLN A 513 -34.49 -32.74 -28.89
C GLN A 513 -33.32 -32.06 -28.13
N ARG A 514 -32.47 -32.89 -27.57
CA ARG A 514 -31.30 -32.46 -26.81
C ARG A 514 -30.06 -33.07 -27.43
N ALA A 515 -29.04 -32.24 -27.63
CA ALA A 515 -27.74 -32.68 -28.10
C ALA A 515 -26.63 -31.95 -27.35
N ILE A 516 -25.65 -32.69 -26.91
CA ILE A 516 -24.43 -32.11 -26.36
C ILE A 516 -23.48 -31.86 -27.52
N ARG A 517 -23.12 -30.60 -27.73
CA ARG A 517 -22.16 -30.18 -28.75
C ARG A 517 -20.91 -29.57 -28.11
N VAL A 518 -19.77 -30.00 -28.59
CA VAL A 518 -18.47 -29.40 -28.22
C VAL A 518 -18.17 -28.30 -29.23
N PHE A 519 -18.02 -27.09 -28.74
CA PHE A 519 -17.56 -25.95 -29.51
C PHE A 519 -16.10 -25.75 -29.24
N ALA A 520 -15.25 -25.67 -30.26
CA ALA A 520 -13.82 -25.39 -30.08
C ALA A 520 -13.55 -24.01 -29.51
N ARG A 521 -14.46 -23.08 -29.79
CA ARG A 521 -14.48 -21.70 -29.27
C ARG A 521 -15.91 -21.28 -29.04
N THR A 522 -16.10 -20.47 -27.98
CA THR A 522 -17.42 -19.89 -27.74
C THR A 522 -17.31 -18.37 -27.76
N PHE A 523 -18.31 -17.73 -28.28
CA PHE A 523 -18.38 -16.28 -28.36
C PHE A 523 -19.81 -15.79 -28.24
N GLU A 524 -19.97 -14.64 -27.66
CA GLU A 524 -21.21 -13.90 -27.60
C GLU A 524 -20.91 -12.43 -27.86
N THR A 525 -21.44 -11.92 -28.97
CA THR A 525 -21.34 -10.50 -29.29
C THR A 525 -22.74 -9.92 -29.27
N SER A 526 -22.96 -8.85 -28.52
CA SER A 526 -24.24 -8.15 -28.50
C SER A 526 -24.07 -6.67 -28.77
N VAL A 527 -25.03 -6.12 -29.51
CA VAL A 527 -25.17 -4.68 -29.75
C VAL A 527 -26.52 -4.27 -29.21
N ASP A 528 -26.54 -3.29 -28.38
CA ASP A 528 -27.74 -2.80 -27.74
C ASP A 528 -27.87 -1.29 -27.85
N TRP A 529 -29.10 -0.81 -27.91
CA TRP A 529 -29.46 0.58 -27.84
C TRP A 529 -30.63 0.75 -26.91
N ASN A 530 -30.44 1.54 -25.84
CA ASN A 530 -31.47 1.82 -24.87
C ASN A 530 -31.75 3.33 -24.83
N THR A 531 -33.03 3.68 -24.83
CA THR A 531 -33.45 5.06 -24.75
C THR A 531 -34.55 5.24 -23.71
N SER A 532 -34.51 6.32 -22.96
CA SER A 532 -35.52 6.67 -21.99
C SER A 532 -35.74 8.18 -21.93
N PHE A 533 -37.01 8.56 -21.72
CA PHE A 533 -37.43 9.93 -21.50
C PHE A 533 -37.94 10.06 -20.08
N ASN A 534 -37.22 10.83 -19.26
CA ASN A 534 -37.66 11.22 -17.92
C ASN A 534 -38.42 12.55 -18.05
N LEU A 535 -39.66 12.50 -17.66
CA LEU A 535 -40.54 13.66 -17.65
C LEU A 535 -40.29 14.51 -16.39
N PRO A 536 -40.71 15.77 -16.37
CA PRO A 536 -40.58 16.62 -15.19
C PRO A 536 -41.20 15.98 -13.95
N ARG A 537 -40.52 16.17 -12.82
CA ARG A 537 -41.02 15.67 -11.54
C ARG A 537 -42.19 16.52 -11.05
N PHE A 538 -43.23 15.84 -10.62
CA PHE A 538 -44.33 16.44 -9.92
C PHE A 538 -44.13 16.39 -8.40
N PHE A 539 -44.67 17.33 -7.69
CA PHE A 539 -44.60 17.43 -6.22
C PHE A 539 -43.17 17.41 -5.67
N GLN A 540 -42.34 18.27 -6.23
CA GLN A 540 -40.94 18.39 -5.81
C GLN A 540 -40.85 18.67 -4.31
N GLY A 541 -39.98 17.91 -3.62
CA GLY A 541 -39.68 18.06 -2.21
C GLY A 541 -40.24 16.94 -1.33
N THR A 542 -41.54 16.71 -1.29
CA THR A 542 -42.14 15.74 -0.36
C THR A 542 -42.40 14.39 -1.00
N TRP A 543 -42.96 14.36 -2.21
CA TRP A 543 -43.39 13.12 -2.86
C TRP A 543 -42.49 12.68 -4.02
N ASN A 544 -41.80 13.56 -4.71
CA ASN A 544 -40.92 13.25 -5.84
C ASN A 544 -41.53 12.23 -6.82
N LEU A 545 -42.65 12.58 -7.42
CA LEU A 545 -43.30 11.73 -8.41
C LEU A 545 -42.59 11.89 -9.76
N SER A 546 -41.98 10.83 -10.28
CA SER A 546 -41.17 10.85 -11.50
C SER A 546 -41.73 9.89 -12.54
N PRO A 547 -42.43 10.38 -13.57
CA PRO A 547 -42.83 9.55 -14.69
C PRO A 547 -41.69 9.41 -15.70
N SER A 548 -41.66 8.27 -16.39
CA SER A 548 -40.68 7.99 -17.45
C SER A 548 -41.24 7.04 -18.51
N ILE A 549 -40.73 7.19 -19.71
CA ILE A 549 -41.04 6.30 -20.85
C ILE A 549 -39.68 5.78 -21.33
N SER A 550 -39.57 4.47 -21.47
CA SER A 550 -38.34 3.82 -21.97
C SER A 550 -38.61 2.77 -23.00
N VAL A 551 -37.62 2.51 -23.82
CA VAL A 551 -37.65 1.42 -24.80
C VAL A 551 -36.74 0.32 -24.25
N GLN A 552 -37.30 -0.85 -23.99
CA GLN A 552 -36.63 -1.99 -23.39
C GLN A 552 -36.51 -3.18 -24.31
N ASN A 553 -35.49 -3.98 -24.14
CA ASN A 553 -35.41 -5.31 -24.75
C ASN A 553 -36.50 -6.23 -24.17
N ILE A 554 -36.98 -7.16 -24.99
CA ILE A 554 -37.99 -8.15 -24.56
C ILE A 554 -37.34 -9.14 -23.58
N ASP A 555 -36.10 -9.56 -23.85
CA ASP A 555 -35.32 -10.47 -23.05
C ASP A 555 -33.90 -9.90 -22.76
N GLN A 556 -33.14 -10.61 -21.95
CA GLN A 556 -31.73 -10.33 -21.71
C GLN A 556 -30.91 -10.48 -23.00
N GLY A 557 -29.81 -9.82 -23.07
CA GLY A 557 -28.97 -9.68 -24.25
C GLY A 557 -29.22 -8.36 -24.97
N GLY A 558 -28.51 -8.11 -26.04
CA GLY A 558 -28.66 -6.90 -26.84
C GLY A 558 -29.78 -6.97 -27.84
N LEU A 559 -30.07 -5.86 -28.51
CA LEU A 559 -30.98 -5.79 -29.64
C LEU A 559 -30.56 -6.75 -30.77
N PHE A 560 -29.26 -6.83 -31.02
CA PHE A 560 -28.64 -7.79 -31.92
C PHE A 560 -27.66 -8.67 -31.13
N VAL A 561 -27.75 -9.97 -31.34
CA VAL A 561 -26.89 -10.95 -30.70
C VAL A 561 -26.32 -11.90 -31.76
N ARG A 562 -25.06 -12.25 -31.57
CA ARG A 562 -24.32 -13.21 -32.37
C ARG A 562 -23.60 -14.19 -31.47
N THR A 563 -23.87 -15.47 -31.60
CA THR A 563 -23.28 -16.53 -30.78
C THR A 563 -22.87 -17.73 -31.62
N GLU A 564 -22.14 -18.66 -31.04
CA GLU A 564 -21.87 -19.96 -31.63
C GLU A 564 -23.15 -20.75 -31.89
N ARG A 565 -24.19 -20.55 -31.09
CA ARG A 565 -25.52 -21.23 -31.26
C ARG A 565 -26.29 -20.70 -32.47
N SER A 566 -26.12 -19.44 -32.83
CA SER A 566 -26.66 -18.86 -34.04
C SER A 566 -25.86 -19.22 -35.31
N GLY A 567 -24.80 -20.06 -35.16
CA GLY A 567 -23.86 -20.33 -36.24
C GLY A 567 -23.06 -19.12 -36.67
N GLY A 568 -22.89 -18.14 -35.82
CA GLY A 568 -22.19 -16.90 -36.12
C GLY A 568 -22.99 -15.85 -36.86
N ARG A 569 -24.28 -16.07 -37.07
CA ARG A 569 -25.18 -15.09 -37.70
C ARG A 569 -25.72 -14.11 -36.65
N TRP A 570 -25.94 -12.88 -37.08
CA TRP A 570 -26.65 -11.90 -36.29
C TRP A 570 -28.14 -12.20 -36.27
N VAL A 571 -28.70 -12.25 -35.07
CA VAL A 571 -30.13 -12.38 -34.83
C VAL A 571 -30.58 -11.21 -33.94
N SER A 572 -31.81 -10.76 -34.12
CA SER A 572 -32.35 -9.62 -33.42
C SER A 572 -33.59 -9.98 -32.61
N GLN A 573 -33.79 -9.25 -31.53
CA GLN A 573 -35.08 -9.21 -30.83
C GLN A 573 -35.80 -7.91 -31.07
N GLY A 574 -37.10 -7.89 -30.83
CA GLY A 574 -37.89 -6.67 -30.80
C GLY A 574 -37.60 -5.84 -29.52
N LYS A 575 -38.02 -4.60 -29.56
CA LYS A 575 -38.11 -3.75 -28.37
C LYS A 575 -39.56 -3.43 -28.05
N ARG A 576 -39.84 -3.18 -26.81
CA ARG A 576 -41.15 -2.77 -26.30
C ARG A 576 -41.06 -1.47 -25.53
N LEU A 577 -42.13 -0.70 -25.55
CA LEU A 577 -42.27 0.47 -24.73
C LEU A 577 -42.49 0.06 -23.26
N ASN A 578 -41.90 0.80 -22.35
CA ASN A 578 -42.13 0.67 -20.93
C ASN A 578 -42.53 2.02 -20.37
N TYR A 579 -43.69 2.12 -19.80
CA TYR A 579 -44.21 3.29 -19.09
C TYR A 579 -43.98 3.05 -17.61
N ALA A 580 -43.29 4.00 -16.96
CA ALA A 580 -43.00 3.88 -15.55
C ALA A 580 -43.33 5.14 -14.78
N LEU A 581 -43.81 4.94 -13.57
CA LEU A 581 -44.09 5.99 -12.62
C LEU A 581 -43.42 5.59 -11.29
N SER A 582 -42.55 6.42 -10.77
CA SER A 582 -41.92 6.21 -9.48
C SER A 582 -42.24 7.33 -8.51
N ALA A 583 -42.55 6.96 -7.28
CA ALA A 583 -42.79 7.88 -6.17
C ALA A 583 -41.85 7.55 -5.02
N SER A 584 -41.19 8.56 -4.47
CA SER A 584 -40.29 8.40 -3.32
C SER A 584 -40.57 9.48 -2.26
N PRO A 585 -41.69 9.38 -1.52
CA PRO A 585 -41.96 10.30 -0.43
C PRO A 585 -40.95 10.09 0.69
N THR A 586 -40.57 11.15 1.39
CA THR A 586 -39.79 11.05 2.60
C THR A 586 -40.67 11.48 3.80
N LEU A 587 -40.97 10.53 4.66
CA LEU A 587 -41.77 10.72 5.86
C LEU A 587 -40.83 10.93 7.05
N TYR A 588 -41.13 11.95 7.85
CA TYR A 588 -40.33 12.28 9.03
C TYR A 588 -41.16 12.14 10.30
N ALA A 589 -40.61 11.46 11.29
CA ALA A 589 -41.11 11.49 12.65
C ALA A 589 -40.05 12.09 13.57
N MET A 590 -40.42 13.06 14.37
CA MET A 590 -39.58 13.66 15.39
C MET A 590 -40.08 13.18 16.75
N ILE A 591 -39.18 12.50 17.46
CA ILE A 591 -39.47 11.89 18.76
C ILE A 591 -38.62 12.62 19.81
N PRO A 592 -39.21 13.03 20.95
CA PRO A 592 -38.43 13.56 22.05
C PRO A 592 -37.36 12.58 22.51
N GLY A 593 -36.16 13.08 22.77
CA GLY A 593 -35.06 12.22 23.23
C GLY A 593 -35.10 12.00 24.73
N LEU A 594 -34.47 10.92 25.19
CA LEU A 594 -34.28 10.56 26.59
C LEU A 594 -32.78 10.62 26.93
N GLY A 595 -32.48 11.11 28.15
CA GLY A 595 -31.09 11.13 28.67
C GLY A 595 -30.16 12.02 27.82
N PRO A 596 -29.03 11.45 27.27
CA PRO A 596 -28.04 12.22 26.50
C PRO A 596 -28.52 12.61 25.09
N VAL A 597 -29.67 12.08 24.66
CA VAL A 597 -30.28 12.37 23.36
C VAL A 597 -31.28 13.49 23.51
N SER A 598 -31.13 14.54 22.72
CA SER A 598 -32.07 15.68 22.76
C SER A 598 -33.31 15.41 21.91
N ARG A 599 -33.14 14.85 20.72
CA ARG A 599 -34.21 14.50 19.78
C ARG A 599 -33.81 13.30 18.94
N LEU A 600 -34.79 12.48 18.60
CA LEU A 600 -34.68 11.42 17.60
C LEU A 600 -35.42 11.84 16.33
N ARG A 601 -34.79 11.67 15.19
CA ARG A 601 -35.40 11.84 13.87
C ARG A 601 -35.46 10.48 13.18
N HIS A 602 -36.65 10.00 12.93
CA HIS A 602 -36.87 8.84 12.09
C HIS A 602 -37.33 9.31 10.71
N SER A 603 -36.58 8.95 9.68
CA SER A 603 -36.96 9.20 8.30
C SER A 603 -37.21 7.86 7.59
N ILE A 604 -38.33 7.76 6.94
CA ILE A 604 -38.73 6.61 6.13
C ILE A 604 -38.93 7.09 4.71
N THR A 605 -38.20 6.48 3.78
CA THR A 605 -38.29 6.78 2.36
C THR A 605 -38.74 5.52 1.62
N PRO A 606 -40.06 5.26 1.52
CA PRO A 606 -40.53 4.19 0.63
C PRO A 606 -40.36 4.65 -0.81
N GLY A 607 -39.85 3.77 -1.66
CA GLY A 607 -39.86 3.98 -3.11
C GLY A 607 -40.90 3.03 -3.70
N ILE A 608 -41.92 3.59 -4.31
CA ILE A 608 -42.99 2.87 -4.98
C ILE A 608 -42.85 3.13 -6.46
N GLY A 609 -42.69 2.07 -7.23
CA GLY A 609 -42.61 2.12 -8.67
C GLY A 609 -43.75 1.32 -9.27
N TRP A 610 -44.37 1.86 -10.30
CA TRP A 610 -45.29 1.13 -11.18
C TRP A 610 -44.70 1.17 -12.59
N SER A 611 -44.77 0.03 -13.32
CA SER A 611 -44.35 -0.01 -14.71
C SER A 611 -45.25 -0.96 -15.50
N PHE A 612 -45.55 -0.53 -16.74
CA PHE A 612 -46.32 -1.26 -17.69
C PHE A 612 -45.58 -1.39 -19.02
N SER A 613 -45.52 -2.60 -19.56
CA SER A 613 -45.02 -2.87 -20.92
C SER A 613 -45.97 -3.83 -21.66
N PRO A 614 -46.32 -3.55 -22.91
CA PRO A 614 -47.17 -4.43 -23.68
C PRO A 614 -46.52 -5.77 -23.99
N ALA A 615 -47.33 -6.78 -24.31
CA ALA A 615 -46.84 -8.07 -24.80
C ALA A 615 -46.02 -7.87 -26.09
N ALA A 616 -44.99 -8.68 -26.24
CA ALA A 616 -44.15 -8.64 -27.42
C ALA A 616 -43.60 -10.03 -27.73
N SER A 617 -43.36 -10.30 -29.02
CA SER A 617 -42.86 -11.60 -29.49
C SER A 617 -41.36 -11.56 -29.79
N VAL A 618 -40.69 -12.65 -29.48
CA VAL A 618 -39.29 -12.89 -29.83
C VAL A 618 -39.21 -14.05 -30.83
N SER A 619 -38.31 -13.97 -31.81
CA SER A 619 -38.11 -15.03 -32.79
C SER A 619 -37.51 -16.30 -32.18
N ASP A 620 -37.80 -17.45 -32.75
CA ASP A 620 -37.20 -18.73 -32.34
C ASP A 620 -35.68 -18.74 -32.55
N GLU A 621 -35.20 -18.05 -33.58
CA GLU A 621 -33.79 -17.89 -33.90
C GLU A 621 -33.05 -17.12 -32.79
N PHE A 622 -33.69 -16.09 -32.26
CA PHE A 622 -33.12 -15.33 -31.16
C PHE A 622 -33.10 -16.16 -29.86
N LEU A 623 -34.19 -16.88 -29.56
CA LEU A 623 -34.24 -17.79 -28.41
C LEU A 623 -33.14 -18.85 -28.48
N GLN A 624 -32.94 -19.43 -29.69
CA GLN A 624 -31.87 -20.41 -29.92
C GLN A 624 -30.49 -19.78 -29.64
N ALA A 625 -30.24 -18.57 -30.13
CA ALA A 625 -28.98 -17.88 -29.95
C ALA A 625 -28.65 -17.65 -28.49
N ILE A 626 -29.62 -17.23 -27.67
CA ILE A 626 -29.42 -17.01 -26.21
C ILE A 626 -29.58 -18.29 -25.37
N GLY A 627 -29.91 -19.44 -26.03
CA GLY A 627 -30.05 -20.75 -25.38
C GLY A 627 -31.32 -20.92 -24.56
N ARG A 628 -32.39 -20.30 -25.00
CA ARG A 628 -33.75 -20.45 -24.37
C ARG A 628 -34.68 -21.24 -25.24
N THR A 629 -35.70 -21.80 -24.60
CA THR A 629 -36.78 -22.55 -25.27
C THR A 629 -38.06 -21.72 -25.32
N ARG A 630 -38.94 -22.01 -26.30
CA ARG A 630 -40.25 -21.38 -26.40
C ARG A 630 -41.21 -21.91 -25.32
N VAL A 631 -41.04 -23.18 -24.96
CA VAL A 631 -41.87 -23.83 -23.95
C VAL A 631 -41.56 -23.21 -22.60
N GLY A 632 -42.60 -22.71 -21.90
CA GLY A 632 -42.49 -22.05 -20.61
C GLY A 632 -41.85 -20.65 -20.65
N TYR A 633 -41.70 -20.04 -21.83
CA TYR A 633 -41.09 -18.72 -21.98
C TYR A 633 -42.04 -17.59 -21.58
N LEU A 634 -41.72 -16.88 -20.50
CA LEU A 634 -42.54 -15.81 -19.96
C LEU A 634 -42.17 -14.41 -20.47
N GLY A 635 -41.01 -14.25 -21.15
CA GLY A 635 -40.53 -12.95 -21.62
C GLY A 635 -41.44 -12.26 -22.64
N ALA A 636 -42.29 -13.02 -23.35
CA ALA A 636 -43.23 -12.48 -24.32
C ALA A 636 -44.48 -11.84 -23.71
N LEU A 637 -44.78 -12.14 -22.45
CA LEU A 637 -45.95 -11.61 -21.77
C LEU A 637 -45.92 -10.10 -21.59
N ALA A 638 -47.09 -9.48 -21.54
CA ALA A 638 -47.18 -8.12 -21.03
C ALA A 638 -46.63 -8.05 -19.58
N GLN A 639 -46.14 -6.92 -19.19
CA GLN A 639 -45.63 -6.71 -17.82
C GLN A 639 -46.43 -5.60 -17.19
N ASN A 640 -47.00 -5.88 -16.05
CA ASN A 640 -47.66 -4.91 -15.20
C ASN A 640 -47.09 -5.06 -13.76
N ARG A 641 -46.08 -4.27 -13.44
CA ARG A 641 -45.26 -4.45 -12.27
C ARG A 641 -45.46 -3.32 -11.28
N VAL A 642 -45.53 -3.69 -10.02
CA VAL A 642 -45.33 -2.78 -8.88
C VAL A 642 -44.05 -3.15 -8.17
N SER A 643 -43.19 -2.22 -7.96
CA SER A 643 -41.97 -2.39 -7.19
C SER A 643 -42.02 -1.58 -5.89
N LEU A 644 -41.53 -2.18 -4.83
CA LEU A 644 -41.44 -1.53 -3.53
C LEU A 644 -40.03 -1.67 -3.00
N ASN A 645 -39.39 -0.56 -2.67
CA ASN A 645 -38.16 -0.51 -1.91
C ASN A 645 -38.36 0.36 -0.67
N LEU A 646 -37.58 0.13 0.36
CA LEU A 646 -37.68 0.84 1.62
C LEU A 646 -36.30 1.23 2.10
N ALA A 647 -36.12 2.53 2.35
CA ALA A 647 -34.97 3.04 3.09
C ALA A 647 -35.46 3.74 4.35
N THR A 648 -34.82 3.45 5.46
CA THR A 648 -35.16 4.07 6.74
C THR A 648 -33.91 4.48 7.49
N ASN A 649 -33.93 5.68 8.07
CA ASN A 649 -32.83 6.21 8.84
C ASN A 649 -33.36 6.71 10.20
N LEU A 650 -32.71 6.26 11.26
CA LEU A 650 -32.92 6.71 12.62
C LEU A 650 -31.69 7.50 13.06
N GLU A 651 -31.86 8.78 13.31
CA GLU A 651 -30.81 9.70 13.74
C GLU A 651 -31.10 10.25 15.11
N ALA A 652 -30.06 10.37 15.93
CA ALA A 652 -30.13 11.01 17.24
C ALA A 652 -29.34 12.32 17.23
N LYS A 653 -29.91 13.37 17.82
CA LYS A 653 -29.19 14.59 18.16
C LYS A 653 -28.80 14.51 19.63
N LEU A 654 -27.51 14.54 19.92
CA LEU A 654 -27.02 14.54 21.29
C LEU A 654 -27.19 15.94 21.92
N ARG A 655 -27.44 16.00 23.22
CA ARG A 655 -27.45 17.27 23.96
C ARG A 655 -26.06 17.90 23.90
N ALA A 656 -26.02 19.20 23.62
CA ALA A 656 -24.80 19.97 23.71
C ALA A 656 -24.36 20.10 25.19
N ALA A 657 -23.07 20.36 25.43
CA ALA A 657 -22.62 20.71 26.77
C ALA A 657 -23.27 22.02 27.23
N ALA A 658 -23.40 22.23 28.55
CA ALA A 658 -24.22 23.30 29.15
C ALA A 658 -23.88 24.74 28.66
N ASP A 659 -22.67 24.94 28.13
CA ASP A 659 -22.17 26.27 27.67
C ASP A 659 -22.26 26.48 26.15
N SER A 660 -22.87 25.55 25.39
CA SER A 660 -22.98 25.66 23.93
C SER A 660 -24.42 26.07 23.52
N GLU A 661 -24.50 26.81 22.40
CA GLU A 661 -25.82 27.15 21.86
C GLU A 661 -26.70 25.92 21.63
N PRO A 662 -28.02 25.98 21.87
CA PRO A 662 -28.92 24.82 21.87
C PRO A 662 -28.94 24.02 20.55
N ASP A 663 -28.46 24.60 19.46
CA ASP A 663 -28.54 23.98 18.12
C ASP A 663 -27.25 23.33 17.64
N GLN A 664 -26.16 23.35 18.43
CA GLN A 664 -24.85 22.80 18.07
C GLN A 664 -24.69 21.31 18.43
N GLY A 665 -25.70 20.60 18.89
CA GLY A 665 -25.63 19.20 19.25
C GLY A 665 -25.23 18.29 18.08
N ARG A 666 -24.25 17.38 18.31
CA ARG A 666 -23.76 16.41 17.33
C ARG A 666 -24.88 15.46 16.89
N LYS A 667 -25.06 15.29 15.58
CA LYS A 667 -25.98 14.31 15.01
C LYS A 667 -25.25 12.97 14.83
N ILE A 668 -25.87 11.88 15.23
CA ILE A 668 -25.37 10.51 15.08
C ILE A 668 -26.46 9.68 14.42
N LYS A 669 -26.11 8.93 13.40
CA LYS A 669 -26.98 7.97 12.76
C LYS A 669 -26.99 6.68 13.59
N LEU A 670 -28.12 6.41 14.26
CA LEU A 670 -28.27 5.22 15.09
C LEU A 670 -28.43 3.96 14.22
N LEU A 671 -29.26 4.05 13.18
CA LEU A 671 -29.52 2.92 12.31
C LEU A 671 -30.00 3.42 10.94
N SER A 672 -29.44 2.86 9.89
CA SER A 672 -29.91 3.02 8.52
C SER A 672 -30.17 1.64 7.94
N LEU A 673 -31.40 1.36 7.53
CA LEU A 673 -31.78 0.13 6.85
C LEU A 673 -32.15 0.42 5.41
N ASN A 674 -31.63 -0.39 4.50
CA ASN A 674 -31.94 -0.33 3.09
C ASN A 674 -32.37 -1.73 2.61
N PHE A 675 -33.49 -1.81 1.96
CA PHE A 675 -33.99 -3.01 1.34
C PHE A 675 -33.90 -2.84 -0.18
N SER A 676 -33.43 -3.85 -0.90
CA SER A 676 -33.47 -3.83 -2.36
C SER A 676 -34.93 -3.88 -2.83
N PRO A 677 -35.22 -3.38 -4.04
CA PRO A 677 -36.57 -3.44 -4.57
C PRO A 677 -37.10 -4.88 -4.65
N LEU A 678 -38.35 -5.04 -4.35
CA LEU A 678 -39.14 -6.24 -4.65
C LEU A 678 -40.21 -5.86 -5.65
N SER A 679 -40.26 -6.57 -6.75
CA SER A 679 -41.20 -6.30 -7.82
C SER A 679 -42.20 -7.46 -7.98
N TRP A 680 -43.47 -7.09 -8.07
CA TRP A 680 -44.56 -7.98 -8.31
C TRP A 680 -45.21 -7.66 -9.68
N ASP A 681 -45.27 -8.66 -10.52
CA ASP A 681 -45.88 -8.55 -11.85
C ASP A 681 -47.24 -9.29 -11.84
N PHE A 682 -48.31 -8.54 -12.03
CA PHE A 682 -49.67 -9.08 -11.97
C PHE A 682 -49.96 -10.06 -13.12
N VAL A 683 -49.50 -9.78 -14.34
CA VAL A 683 -49.69 -10.66 -15.50
C VAL A 683 -48.95 -11.98 -15.31
N ARG A 684 -47.79 -11.94 -14.73
CA ARG A 684 -47.05 -13.13 -14.39
C ARG A 684 -47.75 -13.94 -13.27
N ALA A 685 -48.28 -13.27 -12.27
CA ALA A 685 -49.00 -13.90 -11.15
C ALA A 685 -50.20 -14.71 -11.68
N ASP A 686 -50.96 -14.14 -12.60
CA ASP A 686 -52.07 -14.80 -13.24
C ASP A 686 -51.65 -16.02 -14.08
N SER A 687 -50.46 -15.98 -14.68
CA SER A 687 -49.96 -17.06 -15.55
C SER A 687 -49.31 -18.21 -14.79
N THR A 688 -48.63 -17.93 -13.67
CA THR A 688 -47.73 -18.87 -12.96
C THR A 688 -48.10 -19.09 -11.49
N GLY A 689 -49.10 -18.36 -10.98
CA GLY A 689 -49.42 -18.34 -9.54
C GLY A 689 -48.42 -17.55 -8.68
N ASN A 690 -47.36 -16.97 -9.28
CA ASN A 690 -46.34 -16.19 -8.57
C ASN A 690 -45.89 -14.98 -9.37
N GLY A 691 -46.14 -13.79 -8.83
CA GLY A 691 -45.82 -12.53 -9.48
C GLY A 691 -44.45 -11.94 -9.17
N PHE A 692 -43.65 -12.52 -8.28
CA PHE A 692 -42.30 -12.00 -8.00
C PHE A 692 -41.40 -12.17 -9.23
N THR A 693 -40.66 -11.11 -9.55
CA THR A 693 -39.77 -11.09 -10.72
C THR A 693 -38.29 -10.96 -10.38
N ASP A 694 -37.98 -10.45 -9.22
CA ASP A 694 -36.56 -10.24 -8.81
C ASP A 694 -35.95 -11.55 -8.34
N LYS A 695 -34.81 -11.91 -8.93
CA LYS A 695 -34.06 -13.08 -8.54
C LYS A 695 -33.34 -12.89 -7.20
N MET A 696 -32.87 -11.69 -6.91
CA MET A 696 -32.08 -11.38 -5.74
C MET A 696 -32.79 -10.36 -4.85
N PHE A 697 -32.74 -10.58 -3.54
CA PHE A 697 -33.19 -9.64 -2.54
C PHE A 697 -32.08 -9.38 -1.53
N ALA A 698 -31.80 -8.11 -1.26
CA ALA A 698 -30.73 -7.73 -0.36
C ALA A 698 -31.23 -6.79 0.75
N ILE A 699 -30.67 -6.96 1.93
CA ILE A 699 -30.89 -6.12 3.12
C ILE A 699 -29.54 -5.54 3.52
N GLY A 700 -29.47 -4.23 3.68
CA GLY A 700 -28.29 -3.51 4.20
C GLY A 700 -28.63 -2.75 5.46
N ALA A 701 -27.73 -2.77 6.45
CA ALA A 701 -27.85 -1.98 7.66
C ALA A 701 -26.54 -1.28 8.00
N ARG A 702 -26.61 -0.01 8.42
CA ARG A 702 -25.45 0.83 8.82
C ARG A 702 -25.74 1.60 10.09
N THR A 703 -24.71 1.84 10.88
CA THR A 703 -24.78 2.69 12.06
C THR A 703 -23.48 3.45 12.29
N ASP A 704 -23.59 4.67 12.83
CA ASP A 704 -22.42 5.47 13.23
C ASP A 704 -21.97 5.16 14.66
N LEU A 705 -22.74 4.37 15.42
CA LEU A 705 -22.35 3.94 16.76
C LEU A 705 -21.16 3.00 16.74
N LEU A 706 -21.11 2.13 15.73
CA LEU A 706 -19.97 1.28 15.43
C LEU A 706 -19.37 1.78 14.11
N PRO A 707 -18.27 2.50 14.11
CA PRO A 707 -17.68 3.06 12.90
C PRO A 707 -17.39 1.97 11.88
N GLY A 708 -17.86 2.18 10.65
CA GLY A 708 -17.70 1.21 9.57
C GLY A 708 -18.57 -0.02 9.69
N LEU A 709 -19.60 -0.01 10.56
CA LEU A 709 -20.56 -1.10 10.56
C LEU A 709 -21.38 -1.06 9.28
N ASP A 710 -21.18 -2.10 8.50
CA ASP A 710 -21.96 -2.41 7.30
C ASP A 710 -22.40 -3.85 7.41
N PHE A 711 -23.70 -4.04 7.55
CA PHE A 711 -24.33 -5.35 7.52
C PHE A 711 -25.00 -5.52 6.17
N ARG A 712 -24.75 -6.63 5.51
CA ARG A 712 -25.38 -6.97 4.25
C ARG A 712 -25.81 -8.43 4.26
N MET A 713 -26.99 -8.70 3.76
CA MET A 713 -27.52 -10.04 3.59
C MET A 713 -28.26 -10.13 2.27
N SER A 714 -28.00 -11.18 1.51
CA SER A 714 -28.60 -11.39 0.18
C SER A 714 -29.27 -12.75 0.08
N TYR A 715 -30.37 -12.77 -0.59
CA TYR A 715 -31.18 -13.97 -0.87
C TYR A 715 -31.35 -14.17 -2.36
N ASP A 716 -31.21 -15.38 -2.84
CA ASP A 716 -31.72 -15.84 -4.13
C ASP A 716 -33.16 -16.32 -3.92
N LEU A 717 -34.12 -15.62 -4.53
CA LEU A 717 -35.55 -15.86 -4.29
C LEU A 717 -36.10 -17.02 -5.10
N PHE A 718 -35.42 -17.40 -6.21
CA PHE A 718 -35.92 -18.42 -7.10
C PHE A 718 -34.96 -19.57 -7.29
N GLN A 719 -35.49 -20.76 -7.32
CA GLN A 719 -34.80 -21.91 -7.88
C GLN A 719 -35.15 -22.01 -9.35
N GLY A 720 -34.18 -21.76 -10.22
CA GLY A 720 -34.33 -21.65 -11.65
C GLY A 720 -34.29 -20.23 -12.19
N ASP A 721 -34.55 -20.09 -13.49
CA ASP A 721 -34.59 -18.78 -14.13
C ASP A 721 -35.99 -18.15 -13.96
N PRO A 722 -36.07 -16.96 -13.33
CA PRO A 722 -37.36 -16.27 -13.21
C PRO A 722 -38.07 -15.99 -14.53
N ALA A 723 -37.37 -15.98 -15.67
CA ALA A 723 -37.98 -15.85 -16.96
C ALA A 723 -38.69 -17.15 -17.50
N SER A 724 -38.64 -18.25 -16.75
CA SER A 724 -39.28 -19.51 -17.04
C SER A 724 -40.41 -19.81 -16.05
N ASP A 725 -41.45 -20.48 -16.53
CA ASP A 725 -42.54 -20.97 -15.71
C ASP A 725 -42.13 -22.10 -14.75
N THR A 726 -41.00 -22.75 -15.01
CA THR A 726 -40.46 -23.80 -14.17
C THR A 726 -39.76 -23.27 -12.91
N ALA A 727 -39.55 -21.97 -12.81
CA ALA A 727 -38.92 -21.37 -11.65
C ALA A 727 -39.82 -21.42 -10.41
N THR A 728 -39.33 -21.91 -9.28
CA THR A 728 -40.09 -21.97 -8.03
C THR A 728 -39.58 -20.91 -7.08
N PHE A 729 -40.51 -20.18 -6.45
CA PHE A 729 -40.19 -19.24 -5.40
C PHE A 729 -39.76 -19.98 -4.15
N SER A 730 -38.51 -19.81 -3.74
CA SER A 730 -37.92 -20.51 -2.59
C SER A 730 -36.72 -19.70 -2.11
N PRO A 731 -36.94 -18.73 -1.22
CA PRO A 731 -35.85 -17.86 -0.76
C PRO A 731 -34.69 -18.63 -0.13
N TYR A 732 -33.49 -18.38 -0.61
CA TYR A 732 -32.29 -19.04 -0.16
C TYR A 732 -31.18 -17.99 0.11
N ARG A 733 -30.72 -17.92 1.35
CA ARG A 733 -29.64 -16.97 1.70
C ARG A 733 -28.35 -17.36 0.99
N THR A 734 -27.82 -16.49 0.14
CA THR A 734 -26.59 -16.71 -0.61
C THR A 734 -25.40 -16.06 0.06
N ASP A 735 -25.58 -14.90 0.63
CA ASP A 735 -24.49 -14.09 1.16
C ASP A 735 -24.93 -13.39 2.46
N MET A 736 -23.97 -13.23 3.37
CA MET A 736 -24.09 -12.43 4.57
C MET A 736 -22.72 -11.85 4.91
N GLY A 737 -22.66 -10.55 5.05
CA GLY A 737 -21.45 -9.82 5.40
C GLY A 737 -21.68 -8.86 6.55
N VAL A 738 -20.75 -8.81 7.49
CA VAL A 738 -20.71 -7.83 8.57
C VAL A 738 -19.32 -7.27 8.65
N THR A 739 -19.18 -5.96 8.55
CA THR A 739 -17.90 -5.27 8.76
C THR A 739 -18.06 -4.20 9.80
N PHE A 740 -17.10 -4.03 10.68
CA PHE A 740 -17.03 -2.88 11.58
C PHE A 740 -15.60 -2.63 12.03
N SER A 741 -15.35 -1.41 12.47
CA SER A 741 -14.07 -1.01 13.04
C SER A 741 -14.25 -0.30 14.37
N LEU A 742 -13.36 -0.59 15.32
CA LEU A 742 -13.32 0.02 16.63
C LEU A 742 -11.95 0.63 16.87
N ASN A 743 -11.93 1.80 17.46
CA ASN A 743 -10.74 2.44 17.99
C ASN A 743 -11.06 3.16 19.30
N GLY A 744 -10.04 3.64 20.00
CA GLY A 744 -10.23 4.34 21.28
C GLY A 744 -11.12 5.58 21.22
N GLN A 745 -11.34 6.15 20.02
CA GLN A 745 -12.17 7.33 19.80
C GLN A 745 -13.55 6.99 19.20
N SER A 746 -13.90 5.70 19.12
CA SER A 746 -15.18 5.28 18.54
C SER A 746 -16.36 5.86 19.32
N ALA A 747 -17.36 6.36 18.60
CA ALA A 747 -18.52 7.03 19.18
C ALA A 747 -19.29 6.18 20.22
N ILE A 748 -19.21 4.85 20.10
CA ILE A 748 -19.82 3.93 21.04
C ILE A 748 -19.28 4.09 22.46
N PHE A 749 -17.96 4.32 22.62
CA PHE A 749 -17.37 4.50 23.94
C PHE A 749 -17.77 5.84 24.55
N GLY A 750 -17.87 6.90 23.75
CA GLY A 750 -18.41 8.19 24.18
C GLY A 750 -19.90 8.13 24.53
N PHE A 751 -20.69 7.37 23.78
CA PHE A 751 -22.09 7.15 24.04
C PHE A 751 -22.32 6.35 25.32
N LEU A 752 -21.61 5.23 25.49
CA LEU A 752 -21.67 4.40 26.70
C LEU A 752 -21.17 5.14 27.93
N GLY A 753 -20.08 5.92 27.82
CA GLY A 753 -19.57 6.74 28.91
C GLY A 753 -20.59 7.75 29.41
N ARG A 754 -21.31 8.42 28.51
CA ARG A 754 -22.40 9.36 28.86
C ARG A 754 -23.62 8.64 29.44
N LEU A 755 -23.95 7.44 28.96
CA LEU A 755 -25.03 6.63 29.46
C LEU A 755 -24.77 6.14 30.90
N LEU A 756 -23.50 5.86 31.22
CA LEU A 756 -23.03 5.41 32.53
C LEU A 756 -22.66 6.57 33.47
N GLY A 757 -22.97 7.81 33.11
CA GLY A 757 -22.74 8.99 33.95
C GLY A 757 -21.29 9.40 34.13
N LYS A 758 -20.34 8.82 33.37
CA LYS A 758 -18.94 9.23 33.35
C LYS A 758 -18.73 10.28 32.25
N SER A 759 -18.61 11.54 32.61
CA SER A 759 -18.20 12.59 31.69
C SER A 759 -16.70 12.41 31.35
N SER A 760 -16.41 11.67 30.31
CA SER A 760 -15.08 11.75 29.68
C SER A 760 -15.07 13.02 28.83
N VAL A 761 -14.26 13.98 29.21
CA VAL A 761 -13.90 15.13 28.38
C VAL A 761 -13.10 14.55 27.21
N ILE A 762 -13.78 14.24 26.12
CA ILE A 762 -13.13 13.94 24.84
C ILE A 762 -12.87 15.30 24.23
N ASP A 763 -11.64 15.73 24.27
CA ASP A 763 -11.16 16.94 23.63
C ASP A 763 -11.51 16.89 22.14
N SER A 764 -12.45 17.72 21.72
CA SER A 764 -13.07 17.71 20.39
C SER A 764 -12.22 18.43 19.32
N THR A 765 -10.93 18.67 19.57
CA THR A 765 -10.06 19.43 18.66
C THR A 765 -9.26 18.59 17.67
N SER A 766 -9.35 17.29 17.71
CA SER A 766 -8.77 16.45 16.64
C SER A 766 -9.85 16.06 15.64
N THR A 767 -10.03 16.87 14.62
CA THR A 767 -10.61 16.44 13.34
C THR A 767 -9.67 15.36 12.75
N ALA A 768 -9.89 14.12 13.15
CA ALA A 768 -9.26 13.01 12.45
C ALA A 768 -9.73 13.07 10.99
N PRO A 769 -8.84 13.17 10.00
CA PRO A 769 -9.26 13.18 8.62
C PRO A 769 -10.01 11.88 8.35
N ARG A 770 -11.24 11.98 7.85
CA ARG A 770 -11.94 10.82 7.29
C ARG A 770 -11.01 10.23 6.23
N GLN A 771 -10.38 9.12 6.56
CA GLN A 771 -9.63 8.38 5.55
C GLN A 771 -10.64 7.99 4.47
N SER A 772 -10.52 8.61 3.32
CA SER A 772 -11.35 8.30 2.17
C SER A 772 -11.14 6.83 1.80
N GLN A 773 -12.14 6.18 1.24
CA GLN A 773 -12.02 4.81 0.70
C GLN A 773 -10.80 4.65 -0.23
N ALA A 774 -10.39 5.75 -0.88
CA ALA A 774 -9.16 5.83 -1.66
C ALA A 774 -7.89 5.66 -0.81
N GLN A 775 -7.85 6.18 0.42
CA GLN A 775 -6.71 5.98 1.32
C GLN A 775 -6.66 4.56 1.89
N GLN A 776 -7.81 3.96 2.20
CA GLN A 776 -7.87 2.55 2.62
C GLN A 776 -7.46 1.61 1.48
N ASN A 777 -7.89 1.89 0.26
CA ASN A 777 -7.44 1.16 -0.92
C ASN A 777 -5.95 1.38 -1.20
N MET A 778 -5.42 2.59 -0.96
CA MET A 778 -4.00 2.90 -1.10
C MET A 778 -3.15 2.18 -0.04
N VAL A 779 -3.61 2.09 1.19
CA VAL A 779 -2.94 1.33 2.26
C VAL A 779 -2.97 -0.17 1.99
N GLN A 780 -4.08 -0.73 1.51
CA GLN A 780 -4.14 -2.11 1.03
C GLN A 780 -3.26 -2.35 -0.19
N GLN A 781 -3.22 -1.39 -1.11
CA GLN A 781 -2.40 -1.44 -2.32
C GLN A 781 -0.90 -1.31 -2.00
N THR A 782 -0.52 -0.46 -1.05
CA THR A 782 0.86 -0.33 -0.57
C THR A 782 1.31 -1.61 0.15
N ARG A 783 0.41 -2.26 0.88
CA ARG A 783 0.67 -3.57 1.52
C ARG A 783 0.91 -4.68 0.51
N SER A 784 0.16 -4.70 -0.59
CA SER A 784 0.37 -5.69 -1.67
C SER A 784 1.63 -5.40 -2.49
N MET A 785 2.05 -4.15 -2.64
CA MET A 785 3.23 -3.76 -3.41
C MET A 785 4.54 -4.03 -2.67
N ASN A 786 4.59 -3.82 -1.36
CA ASN A 786 5.76 -4.20 -0.56
C ASN A 786 5.96 -5.73 -0.50
N ALA A 787 4.92 -6.50 -0.80
CA ALA A 787 4.99 -7.95 -0.89
C ALA A 787 5.48 -8.46 -2.26
N ALA A 788 5.34 -7.67 -3.33
CA ALA A 788 5.69 -8.08 -4.69
C ALA A 788 7.16 -7.79 -5.08
N GLY A 789 7.84 -6.91 -4.36
CA GLY A 789 9.26 -6.59 -4.58
C GLY A 789 10.18 -7.63 -3.97
N GLY A 790 10.41 -8.72 -4.70
CA GLY A 790 11.43 -9.70 -4.34
C GLY A 790 12.83 -9.14 -4.57
N GLY A 791 13.40 -8.49 -3.60
CA GLY A 791 14.78 -8.06 -3.67
C GLY A 791 15.04 -6.88 -2.76
N ASN A 792 15.59 -7.06 -1.68
CA ASN A 792 15.98 -6.24 -0.56
C ASN A 792 14.96 -6.22 0.58
N MET A 793 15.37 -6.82 1.68
CA MET A 793 14.69 -6.75 2.97
C MET A 793 14.53 -5.31 3.54
N ARG A 794 14.89 -4.28 2.78
CA ARG A 794 14.60 -2.86 3.07
C ARG A 794 13.10 -2.56 3.06
N GLY A 795 12.28 -3.38 2.40
CA GLY A 795 10.83 -3.17 2.24
C GLY A 795 9.94 -3.85 3.28
N MET A 796 10.49 -4.57 4.24
CA MET A 796 9.69 -5.21 5.30
C MET A 796 9.47 -4.30 6.52
N GLN A 797 9.43 -2.99 6.33
CA GLN A 797 8.75 -2.15 7.29
C GLN A 797 7.26 -2.42 7.14
N MET A 798 6.74 -3.38 7.92
CA MET A 798 5.35 -3.31 8.29
C MET A 798 5.11 -1.88 8.74
N SER A 799 4.18 -1.17 8.10
CA SER A 799 3.73 0.12 8.60
C SER A 799 2.94 -0.14 9.89
N LEU A 800 3.69 -0.43 10.94
CA LEU A 800 3.15 -0.51 12.28
C LEU A 800 2.71 0.91 12.66
N PRO A 801 1.59 1.08 13.36
CA PRO A 801 1.18 2.39 13.84
C PRO A 801 2.34 3.01 14.63
N GLU A 802 2.54 4.31 14.46
CA GLU A 802 3.50 5.03 15.27
C GLU A 802 3.22 4.76 16.75
N SER A 803 4.27 4.50 17.50
CA SER A 803 4.19 4.20 18.91
C SER A 803 3.40 5.30 19.64
N GLY A 804 2.35 4.93 20.37
CA GLY A 804 1.52 5.86 21.12
C GLY A 804 0.19 6.27 20.50
N GLN A 805 -0.16 5.83 19.31
CA GLN A 805 -1.41 6.21 18.60
C GLN A 805 -2.66 5.38 19.01
N GLY A 806 -2.64 4.68 20.11
CA GLY A 806 -3.79 3.91 20.58
C GLY A 806 -3.95 2.58 19.84
N TRP A 807 -5.20 2.11 19.76
CA TRP A 807 -5.51 0.83 19.12
C TRP A 807 -6.61 0.98 18.07
N ASN A 808 -6.58 0.08 17.08
CA ASN A 808 -7.59 -0.05 16.04
C ASN A 808 -7.88 -1.53 15.83
N LEU A 809 -9.14 -1.89 15.79
CA LEU A 809 -9.64 -3.23 15.49
C LEU A 809 -10.63 -3.14 14.34
N SER A 810 -10.38 -3.86 13.26
CA SER A 810 -11.31 -4.04 12.14
C SER A 810 -11.71 -5.50 12.08
N LEU A 811 -13.00 -5.77 12.09
CA LEU A 811 -13.57 -7.11 11.98
C LEU A 811 -14.48 -7.19 10.77
N GLN A 812 -14.35 -8.29 10.04
CA GLN A 812 -15.19 -8.60 8.90
C GLN A 812 -15.61 -10.06 8.97
N TYR A 813 -16.90 -10.31 9.07
CA TYR A 813 -17.49 -11.63 8.91
C TYR A 813 -18.10 -11.75 7.52
N ASN A 814 -17.80 -12.84 6.82
CA ASN A 814 -18.38 -13.18 5.54
C ASN A 814 -18.90 -14.62 5.59
N ALA A 815 -20.14 -14.81 5.17
CA ALA A 815 -20.72 -16.11 4.94
C ALA A 815 -21.32 -16.15 3.55
N ALA A 816 -20.83 -17.02 2.69
CA ALA A 816 -21.31 -17.18 1.33
C ALA A 816 -21.59 -18.67 1.05
N ARG A 817 -22.67 -18.94 0.39
CA ARG A 817 -23.02 -20.28 -0.05
C ARG A 817 -23.73 -20.24 -1.40
N GLN A 818 -23.40 -21.18 -2.24
CA GLN A 818 -23.99 -21.31 -3.56
C GLN A 818 -25.22 -22.22 -3.52
N ARG A 819 -26.31 -21.81 -4.18
CA ARG A 819 -27.49 -22.63 -4.35
C ARG A 819 -27.25 -23.72 -5.39
N ALA A 820 -27.58 -24.97 -5.08
CA ALA A 820 -27.53 -26.04 -6.06
C ALA A 820 -28.66 -25.89 -7.10
N PRO A 821 -28.42 -26.12 -8.39
CA PRO A 821 -29.48 -26.15 -9.40
C PRO A 821 -30.46 -27.28 -9.13
N ARG A 822 -31.64 -27.16 -9.68
CA ARG A 822 -32.66 -28.23 -9.63
C ARG A 822 -32.32 -29.26 -10.69
N GLY A 823 -32.15 -30.51 -10.35
CA GLY A 823 -31.91 -31.61 -11.29
C GLY A 823 -31.24 -32.81 -10.61
N ASN A 824 -31.34 -33.98 -11.22
CA ASN A 824 -30.70 -35.22 -10.75
C ASN A 824 -29.22 -35.35 -11.15
N GLY A 825 -28.56 -34.24 -11.43
CA GLY A 825 -27.14 -34.22 -11.74
C GLY A 825 -26.25 -34.49 -10.54
N LEU A 826 -25.09 -35.10 -10.75
CA LEU A 826 -24.07 -35.30 -9.75
C LEU A 826 -23.56 -33.94 -9.24
N ILE A 827 -23.71 -33.69 -7.95
CA ILE A 827 -23.15 -32.49 -7.30
C ILE A 827 -21.79 -32.85 -6.78
N ILE A 828 -20.77 -32.24 -7.36
CA ILE A 828 -19.38 -32.34 -6.86
C ILE A 828 -19.07 -31.10 -6.01
N GLU A 829 -18.71 -31.30 -4.78
CA GLU A 829 -18.19 -30.22 -3.94
C GLU A 829 -16.76 -29.86 -4.33
N ALA A 830 -16.55 -28.65 -4.78
CA ALA A 830 -15.22 -28.12 -5.11
C ALA A 830 -14.46 -27.66 -3.85
N ASP A 831 -14.33 -28.55 -2.87
CA ASP A 831 -13.48 -28.27 -1.71
C ASP A 831 -12.00 -28.29 -2.16
N PRO A 832 -11.28 -27.16 -2.07
CA PRO A 832 -9.88 -27.10 -2.45
C PRO A 832 -9.02 -28.17 -1.78
N ALA A 833 -9.34 -28.52 -0.54
CA ALA A 833 -8.60 -29.55 0.19
C ALA A 833 -8.80 -30.94 -0.43
N LYS A 834 -10.06 -31.27 -0.78
CA LYS A 834 -10.40 -32.57 -1.39
C LYS A 834 -9.96 -32.64 -2.85
N LEU A 835 -10.15 -31.57 -3.63
CA LEU A 835 -9.75 -31.50 -5.03
C LEU A 835 -8.24 -31.66 -5.20
N CYS A 836 -7.48 -31.14 -4.26
CA CYS A 836 -6.03 -31.11 -4.34
C CYS A 836 -5.34 -32.27 -3.58
N GLU A 837 -6.10 -33.14 -2.93
CA GLU A 837 -5.50 -34.26 -2.15
C GLU A 837 -4.66 -35.20 -3.01
N ALA A 838 -5.08 -35.45 -4.25
CA ALA A 838 -4.30 -36.24 -5.21
C ALA A 838 -2.93 -35.63 -5.52
N PHE A 839 -2.76 -34.33 -5.37
CA PHE A 839 -1.48 -33.63 -5.57
C PHE A 839 -0.55 -33.73 -4.37
N ARG A 840 -1.02 -34.21 -3.22
CA ARG A 840 -0.16 -34.46 -2.05
C ARG A 840 0.88 -35.52 -2.32
N THR A 841 0.54 -36.53 -3.12
CA THR A 841 1.48 -37.58 -3.53
C THR A 841 2.58 -37.05 -4.45
N GLN A 842 2.32 -35.95 -5.16
CA GLN A 842 3.28 -35.25 -5.99
C GLN A 842 4.12 -34.23 -5.21
N GLY A 843 3.83 -34.04 -3.92
CA GLY A 843 4.56 -33.17 -3.03
C GLY A 843 3.78 -31.95 -2.55
N ILE A 844 4.23 -31.36 -1.42
CA ILE A 844 3.58 -30.21 -0.78
C ILE A 844 3.46 -29.01 -1.71
N ALA A 845 4.46 -28.76 -2.58
CA ALA A 845 4.39 -27.64 -3.53
C ALA A 845 3.31 -27.84 -4.60
N ALA A 846 3.11 -29.05 -5.06
CA ALA A 846 2.04 -29.39 -6.00
C ALA A 846 0.67 -29.22 -5.32
N TYR A 847 0.53 -29.73 -4.10
CA TYR A 847 -0.67 -29.53 -3.30
C TYR A 847 -0.99 -28.06 -3.05
N GLU A 848 0.00 -27.26 -2.62
CA GLU A 848 -0.19 -25.84 -2.38
C GLU A 848 -0.55 -25.07 -3.65
N ARG A 849 0.07 -25.39 -4.77
CA ARG A 849 -0.28 -24.80 -6.06
C ARG A 849 -1.73 -25.06 -6.40
N CYS A 850 -2.15 -26.33 -6.32
CA CYS A 850 -3.52 -26.74 -6.55
C CYS A 850 -4.45 -25.99 -5.60
N PHE A 851 -4.18 -26.02 -4.29
CA PHE A 851 -5.00 -25.41 -3.25
C PHE A 851 -5.21 -23.91 -3.46
N LEU A 852 -4.13 -23.17 -3.73
CA LEU A 852 -4.21 -21.75 -4.00
C LEU A 852 -4.97 -21.45 -5.31
N THR A 853 -4.77 -22.30 -6.32
CA THR A 853 -5.51 -22.19 -7.57
C THR A 853 -6.99 -22.44 -7.37
N ALA A 854 -7.35 -23.48 -6.66
CA ALA A 854 -8.75 -23.79 -6.36
C ALA A 854 -9.42 -22.72 -5.48
N GLN A 855 -8.69 -22.08 -4.62
CA GLN A 855 -9.18 -21.02 -3.73
C GLN A 855 -9.42 -19.68 -4.43
N THR A 856 -8.53 -19.30 -5.36
CA THR A 856 -8.59 -17.97 -6.03
C THR A 856 -9.28 -17.99 -7.38
N SER A 857 -9.33 -19.15 -8.01
CA SER A 857 -10.05 -19.38 -9.27
C SER A 857 -10.80 -20.70 -9.11
N PRO A 858 -11.93 -20.66 -8.42
CA PRO A 858 -12.75 -21.86 -8.32
C PRO A 858 -13.05 -22.37 -9.71
N PRO A 859 -13.16 -23.69 -9.89
CA PRO A 859 -13.50 -24.27 -11.17
C PRO A 859 -14.86 -23.74 -11.63
N THR A 860 -14.84 -22.64 -12.36
CA THR A 860 -16.01 -22.00 -12.96
C THR A 860 -16.37 -22.66 -14.28
N GLY A 861 -15.82 -23.83 -14.53
CA GLY A 861 -15.91 -24.53 -15.82
C GLY A 861 -17.29 -24.98 -16.26
N LEU A 862 -18.30 -24.78 -15.44
CA LEU A 862 -19.69 -24.98 -15.85
C LEU A 862 -20.41 -23.66 -15.66
N GLY A 863 -20.72 -23.02 -16.75
CA GLY A 863 -21.30 -21.69 -16.81
C GLY A 863 -22.42 -21.46 -15.81
N THR A 864 -22.48 -20.24 -15.31
CA THR A 864 -23.56 -19.70 -14.46
C THR A 864 -24.91 -19.65 -15.19
N GLY A 865 -25.24 -20.60 -15.96
CA GLY A 865 -26.51 -20.68 -16.69
C GLY A 865 -26.63 -21.99 -17.43
N GLN A 866 -27.45 -22.86 -16.94
CA GLN A 866 -27.88 -24.13 -17.53
C GLN A 866 -26.81 -25.23 -17.51
N SER A 867 -26.90 -26.05 -16.46
CA SER A 867 -26.26 -27.35 -16.43
C SER A 867 -26.73 -28.21 -17.60
N ALA A 868 -25.82 -28.67 -18.43
CA ALA A 868 -26.11 -29.74 -19.35
C ALA A 868 -26.67 -30.91 -18.51
N ILE A 869 -27.79 -31.48 -18.93
CA ILE A 869 -28.36 -32.64 -18.26
C ILE A 869 -27.30 -33.73 -18.21
N GLY A 870 -26.96 -34.20 -17.00
CA GLY A 870 -25.91 -35.20 -16.80
C GLY A 870 -24.52 -34.69 -16.56
N ALA A 871 -24.22 -33.39 -16.73
CA ALA A 871 -22.96 -32.83 -16.30
C ALA A 871 -22.96 -32.60 -14.77
N PRO A 872 -21.87 -32.96 -14.06
CA PRO A 872 -21.80 -32.72 -12.64
C PRO A 872 -21.78 -31.22 -12.33
N PHE A 873 -22.61 -30.79 -11.38
CA PHE A 873 -22.59 -29.44 -10.86
C PHE A 873 -21.49 -29.33 -9.81
N VAL A 874 -20.55 -28.45 -10.08
CA VAL A 874 -19.47 -28.15 -9.12
C VAL A 874 -19.95 -27.08 -8.16
N ARG A 875 -20.35 -27.48 -6.96
CA ARG A 875 -20.76 -26.54 -5.91
C ARG A 875 -19.51 -26.08 -5.12
N GLN A 876 -19.38 -24.77 -4.99
CA GLN A 876 -18.39 -24.23 -4.07
C GLN A 876 -18.81 -24.57 -2.62
N PRO A 877 -17.88 -25.02 -1.76
CA PRO A 877 -18.20 -25.24 -0.36
C PRO A 877 -18.68 -23.95 0.28
N PRO A 878 -19.58 -24.01 1.26
CA PRO A 878 -19.95 -22.82 2.01
C PRO A 878 -18.70 -22.20 2.62
N VAL A 879 -18.59 -20.90 2.51
CA VAL A 879 -17.47 -20.13 3.07
C VAL A 879 -18.02 -19.34 4.25
N GLN A 880 -17.47 -19.57 5.43
CA GLN A 880 -17.72 -18.77 6.60
C GLN A 880 -16.37 -18.32 7.15
N SER A 881 -16.07 -17.06 7.07
CA SER A 881 -14.78 -16.53 7.49
C SER A 881 -14.91 -15.29 8.36
N VAL A 882 -14.07 -15.20 9.38
CA VAL A 882 -13.86 -14.00 10.17
C VAL A 882 -12.47 -13.46 9.82
N ASN A 883 -12.42 -12.27 9.26
CA ASN A 883 -11.19 -11.54 9.06
C ASN A 883 -11.05 -10.50 10.18
N ALA A 884 -9.94 -10.53 10.88
CA ALA A 884 -9.63 -9.56 11.92
C ALA A 884 -8.30 -8.88 11.60
N ASN A 885 -8.28 -7.56 11.71
CA ASN A 885 -7.07 -6.77 11.63
C ASN A 885 -7.03 -5.86 12.86
N MET A 886 -6.04 -6.10 13.70
CA MET A 886 -5.84 -5.35 14.94
C MET A 886 -4.46 -4.74 14.94
N SER A 887 -4.40 -3.46 15.23
CA SER A 887 -3.15 -2.74 15.44
C SER A 887 -3.24 -1.97 16.76
N PHE A 888 -2.18 -2.01 17.55
CA PHE A 888 -2.16 -1.35 18.84
C PHE A 888 -0.74 -0.95 19.24
N GLY A 889 -0.63 0.23 19.82
CA GLY A 889 0.57 0.68 20.53
C GLY A 889 0.45 0.28 21.99
N ILE A 890 1.20 -0.74 22.42
CA ILE A 890 1.18 -1.25 23.78
C ILE A 890 1.75 -0.21 24.74
N THR A 891 2.87 0.40 24.36
CA THR A 891 3.53 1.49 25.04
C THR A 891 4.11 2.46 24.01
N ARG A 892 4.76 3.54 24.47
CA ARG A 892 5.47 4.46 23.55
C ARG A 892 6.51 3.75 22.66
N ASN A 893 7.06 2.64 23.12
CA ASN A 893 8.14 1.94 22.43
C ASN A 893 7.72 0.60 21.81
N TRP A 894 6.48 0.14 22.05
CA TRP A 894 5.97 -1.11 21.55
C TRP A 894 4.76 -0.90 20.66
N SER A 895 4.81 -1.45 19.48
CA SER A 895 3.66 -1.55 18.59
C SER A 895 3.46 -3.00 18.14
N ALA A 896 2.22 -3.36 17.93
CA ALA A 896 1.84 -4.68 17.47
C ALA A 896 0.75 -4.60 16.41
N GLN A 897 0.79 -5.53 15.48
CA GLN A 897 -0.23 -5.73 14.47
C GLN A 897 -0.54 -7.22 14.39
N TRP A 898 -1.80 -7.54 14.36
CA TRP A 898 -2.29 -8.89 14.12
C TRP A 898 -3.35 -8.87 13.05
N THR A 899 -3.10 -9.60 11.98
CA THR A 899 -4.06 -9.82 10.91
C THR A 899 -4.33 -11.30 10.81
N THR A 900 -5.59 -11.69 10.85
CA THR A 900 -5.97 -13.10 10.79
C THR A 900 -7.21 -13.31 9.97
N GLN A 901 -7.28 -14.47 9.35
CA GLN A 901 -8.48 -15.00 8.73
C GLN A 901 -8.78 -16.37 9.37
N TYR A 902 -9.91 -16.45 10.01
CA TYR A 902 -10.41 -17.67 10.65
C TYR A 902 -11.54 -18.26 9.78
N ASP A 903 -11.38 -19.50 9.38
CA ASP A 903 -12.40 -20.29 8.68
C ASP A 903 -13.30 -20.94 9.73
N VAL A 904 -14.53 -20.47 9.84
CA VAL A 904 -15.49 -20.93 10.85
C VAL A 904 -15.97 -22.35 10.51
N GLU A 905 -16.14 -22.67 9.21
CA GLU A 905 -16.61 -23.97 8.75
C GLU A 905 -15.60 -25.08 9.10
N ARG A 906 -14.31 -24.79 8.95
CA ARG A 906 -13.24 -25.75 9.22
C ARG A 906 -12.63 -25.62 10.61
N ALA A 907 -13.12 -24.69 11.43
CA ALA A 907 -12.64 -24.37 12.78
C ALA A 907 -11.11 -24.18 12.84
N ARG A 908 -10.53 -23.50 11.85
CA ARG A 908 -9.07 -23.29 11.76
C ARG A 908 -8.71 -21.91 11.25
N PHE A 909 -7.53 -21.45 11.60
CA PHE A 909 -6.97 -20.26 11.00
C PHE A 909 -6.52 -20.54 9.56
N SER A 910 -7.06 -19.80 8.61
CA SER A 910 -6.65 -19.86 7.20
C SER A 910 -5.36 -19.10 6.96
N SER A 911 -5.23 -17.93 7.56
CA SER A 911 -3.98 -17.17 7.51
C SER A 911 -3.81 -16.38 8.80
N GLN A 912 -2.57 -16.20 9.21
CA GLN A 912 -2.21 -15.35 10.33
C GLN A 912 -0.96 -14.56 10.01
N GLN A 913 -0.95 -13.31 10.41
CA GLN A 913 0.22 -12.47 10.37
C GLN A 913 0.30 -11.69 11.67
N ILE A 914 1.40 -11.83 12.37
CA ILE A 914 1.69 -11.15 13.63
C ILE A 914 2.96 -10.36 13.43
N GLY A 915 2.93 -9.08 13.73
CA GLY A 915 4.07 -8.20 13.76
C GLY A 915 4.18 -7.55 15.11
N LEU A 916 5.37 -7.57 15.69
CA LEU A 916 5.72 -6.85 16.90
C LEU A 916 6.95 -6.03 16.61
N GLN A 917 6.94 -4.78 17.04
CA GLN A 917 8.09 -3.90 16.94
C GLN A 917 8.35 -3.25 18.29
N ARG A 918 9.60 -3.26 18.68
CA ARG A 918 10.08 -2.51 19.83
C ARG A 918 11.14 -1.52 19.39
N GLN A 919 10.87 -0.26 19.64
CA GLN A 919 11.83 0.80 19.45
C GLN A 919 12.59 0.99 20.75
N LEU A 920 13.86 0.64 20.75
CA LEU A 920 14.81 0.96 21.80
C LEU A 920 15.52 2.29 21.44
N HIS A 921 16.36 2.80 22.29
CA HIS A 921 17.05 4.06 22.04
C HIS A 921 17.83 4.00 20.72
N ASP A 922 18.76 3.09 20.58
CA ASP A 922 19.61 2.92 19.39
C ASP A 922 19.24 1.74 18.50
N TRP A 923 18.33 0.88 18.96
CA TRP A 923 17.99 -0.36 18.29
C TRP A 923 16.53 -0.43 17.93
N ASN A 924 16.25 -1.16 16.87
CA ASN A 924 14.90 -1.52 16.48
C ASN A 924 14.80 -3.05 16.45
N ALA A 925 13.97 -3.61 17.31
CA ALA A 925 13.67 -5.03 17.31
C ALA A 925 12.34 -5.27 16.62
N VAL A 926 12.33 -6.18 15.65
CA VAL A 926 11.14 -6.55 14.89
C VAL A 926 10.97 -8.06 14.92
N PHE A 927 9.78 -8.46 15.27
CA PHE A 927 9.32 -9.83 15.18
C PHE A 927 8.20 -9.92 14.17
N SER A 928 8.25 -10.88 13.27
CA SER A 928 7.16 -11.18 12.35
C SER A 928 6.91 -12.67 12.28
N PHE A 929 5.65 -13.04 12.31
CA PHE A 929 5.16 -14.39 12.10
C PHE A 929 4.08 -14.34 11.02
N SER A 930 4.14 -15.27 10.08
CA SER A 930 3.10 -15.44 9.09
C SER A 930 2.81 -16.91 8.84
N GLN A 931 1.53 -17.23 8.71
CA GLN A 931 1.04 -18.57 8.39
C GLN A 931 0.11 -18.50 7.18
N THR A 932 0.25 -19.45 6.27
CA THR A 932 -0.62 -19.57 5.09
C THR A 932 -1.79 -20.53 5.34
N PRO A 933 -2.81 -20.52 4.45
CA PRO A 933 -3.94 -21.46 4.55
C PRO A 933 -3.53 -22.94 4.48
N SER A 934 -2.41 -23.27 3.87
CA SER A 934 -1.85 -24.63 3.80
C SER A 934 -1.19 -25.07 5.11
N GLY A 935 -1.07 -24.19 6.10
CA GLY A 935 -0.41 -24.45 7.37
C GLY A 935 1.08 -24.18 7.39
N ASN A 936 1.67 -23.80 6.26
CA ASN A 936 3.07 -23.39 6.24
C ASN A 936 3.26 -22.05 6.94
N PHE A 937 4.37 -21.91 7.65
CA PHE A 937 4.68 -20.70 8.37
C PHE A 937 6.09 -20.17 8.09
N ALA A 938 6.25 -18.87 8.27
CA ALA A 938 7.52 -18.21 8.39
C ALA A 938 7.56 -17.36 9.66
N PHE A 939 8.68 -17.43 10.31
CA PHE A 939 9.01 -16.67 11.49
C PHE A 939 10.30 -15.92 11.22
N ASN A 940 10.29 -14.64 11.49
CA ASN A 940 11.47 -13.79 11.35
C ASN A 940 11.58 -12.89 12.58
N PHE A 941 12.77 -12.84 13.13
CA PHE A 941 13.11 -11.91 14.21
C PHE A 941 14.43 -11.23 13.87
N PHE A 942 14.50 -9.94 13.98
CA PHE A 942 15.75 -9.22 13.87
C PHE A 942 15.85 -8.03 14.84
N ILE A 943 17.08 -7.73 15.21
CA ILE A 943 17.44 -6.52 15.91
C ILE A 943 18.44 -5.78 15.05
N ALA A 944 18.15 -4.53 14.71
CA ALA A 944 19.00 -3.69 13.87
C ALA A 944 19.33 -2.39 14.58
N LEU A 945 20.55 -1.87 14.35
CA LEU A 945 20.93 -0.53 14.75
C LEU A 945 20.15 0.51 13.93
N LYS A 946 19.60 1.52 14.58
CA LYS A 946 18.90 2.62 13.89
C LYS A 946 19.84 3.42 12.99
N ALA A 947 21.07 3.64 13.47
CA ALA A 947 22.11 4.36 12.75
C ALA A 947 22.63 3.61 11.52
N GLN A 948 22.65 2.28 11.58
CA GLN A 948 23.11 1.40 10.52
C GLN A 948 22.18 0.19 10.41
N PRO A 949 21.04 0.31 9.72
CA PRO A 949 20.04 -0.76 9.62
C PRO A 949 20.53 -2.05 8.95
N ASP A 950 21.63 -1.96 8.21
CA ASP A 950 22.27 -3.11 7.58
C ASP A 950 23.01 -4.00 8.60
N LEU A 951 23.43 -3.42 9.73
CA LEU A 951 24.00 -4.16 10.84
C LEU A 951 22.87 -4.69 11.72
N LYS A 952 22.49 -5.94 11.45
CA LYS A 952 21.38 -6.61 12.12
C LYS A 952 21.71 -8.02 12.54
N PHE A 953 21.16 -8.40 13.68
CA PHE A 953 21.10 -9.79 14.11
C PHE A 953 19.74 -10.33 13.68
N ASN A 954 19.70 -11.32 12.81
CA ASN A 954 18.48 -11.91 12.32
C ASN A 954 18.41 -13.40 12.62
N TYR A 955 17.21 -13.85 12.91
CA TYR A 955 16.88 -15.28 13.01
C TYR A 955 15.60 -15.51 12.23
N ASP A 956 15.64 -16.43 11.28
CA ASP A 956 14.50 -16.82 10.48
C ASP A 956 14.30 -18.33 10.48
N ARG A 957 13.05 -18.75 10.47
CA ARG A 957 12.63 -20.13 10.29
C ARG A 957 11.37 -20.19 9.46
N GLN A 958 11.33 -21.15 8.54
CA GLN A 958 10.17 -21.33 7.68
C GLN A 958 10.00 -22.78 7.27
N THR A 959 8.74 -23.21 7.05
CA THR A 959 8.40 -24.56 6.60
C THR A 959 8.27 -24.68 5.08
N PHE A 960 8.16 -23.56 4.36
CA PHE A 960 8.02 -23.54 2.89
C PHE A 960 9.14 -24.22 2.11
N ARG A 961 10.27 -24.40 2.76
CA ARG A 961 11.46 -25.01 2.17
C ARG A 961 11.84 -26.31 2.85
N SER A 962 10.97 -26.88 3.65
CA SER A 962 11.22 -28.23 4.14
C SER A 962 11.24 -29.17 2.93
N SER A 963 12.39 -29.51 2.58
CA SER A 963 12.81 -30.18 1.38
C SER A 963 12.62 -31.69 1.54
N ASN A 964 11.43 -32.15 1.50
CA ASN A 964 11.16 -33.52 1.09
C ASN A 964 10.48 -33.44 -0.27
N PHE A 965 11.25 -33.02 -1.27
CA PHE A 965 10.94 -33.08 -2.68
C PHE A 965 12.08 -33.74 -3.45
#